data_6a33cfe64328688ac48f30084919c90b
#
_entry.id   6a33cfe64328688ac48f30084919c90b
#
_cell.length_a   1.000
_cell.length_b   1.000
_cell.length_c   1.000
_cell.angle_alpha   90.00
_cell.angle_beta   90.00
_cell.angle_gamma   90.00
#
_symmetry.space_group_name_H-M   'P 1'
#
loop_
_entity.id
_entity.type
_entity.pdbx_description
1 polymer ?
#
loop_
_entity_poly.entity_id
_entity_poly.type
_entity_poly.pdbx_seq_one_letter_code
_entity_poly.pdbx_strand_id
1 'polypeptide(L)'
;MRKTLCLLLAVLLCLPLFAVAETAAPLEAAAPLGACPGLAVTGALVWQIADGEVLCQRPETGETVARLGVNTLLSPTEVLAYQGITSWTEDGVMLLLGLTGNGDGRKAALVELTYKDGAVSVRNVLDASSTLGFLFGDNQWIEIDAIGCGERLFIAAMDARYAFHFHVYTPGTNTTTPLGERPLEAFHAAIPYGDGLLLAVPAEDDSMLSLMSLSLDDGATRLMRTVAVDSARRLFNFAYSDGEKRLYFTSNGTVYALNPSGEAAPEVVGTMDAVPAELRLGAVTHDRFIAHAELPGQLLSCTLRSRTEAAPLRVFNPAGEAVVYTAAGAFGVANPAYAVSVTESGDEADALAALQSGTASFDACVLRLNGDAYRAMREGDLLAKLSGSAILSDAIADMPARLQDALISDGALLACPVSVTNACQLLNIRALERLAGCSRDALPTDWGGFFDLLKQLADRGALIGSDDYCLYDGTLPAGALREMLFSWMLQDCFLWLDAKEGTPDALVGALTPVLEAFNAVPWDRLGLPEEGADTAYGSGFEPATGNGDVPPSLILDGALEIAEMPLPECYEFWPLSLEPGGARLIAQNVSAICVNPDSPHVQAATAFVEYLWNSLDAVTRASLCQSMNAPVLNPDYDDDLAYLQQSADLLRQDMDAAQSAGERAQLGAELADLEAYLDDYRENARWLISEASVARYRAQANRLQPTASDAWFTDAVAGAMFEFLNGQLTSAGFALAVSQAR
;
A
#
# COMPACT_ATOMS: atom_id res chain seq x y z
N MET A 1 18.04 24.54 -6.05
CA MET A 1 17.58 24.87 -4.70
C MET A 1 16.05 25.01 -4.59
N ARG A 2 15.33 25.87 -5.34
CA ARG A 2 13.86 25.96 -5.24
C ARG A 2 13.11 24.64 -5.51
N LYS A 3 13.47 23.91 -6.56
CA LYS A 3 12.83 22.60 -6.89
C LYS A 3 13.11 21.51 -5.85
N THR A 4 14.29 21.52 -5.25
CA THR A 4 14.69 20.57 -4.21
C THR A 4 13.98 20.87 -2.89
N LEU A 5 13.72 22.14 -2.58
CA LEU A 5 12.99 22.56 -1.38
C LEU A 5 11.49 22.27 -1.50
N CYS A 6 10.89 22.51 -2.68
CA CYS A 6 9.50 22.13 -2.93
C CYS A 6 9.29 20.60 -2.89
N LEU A 7 10.28 19.82 -3.32
CA LEU A 7 10.25 18.36 -3.22
C LEU A 7 10.38 17.91 -1.74
N LEU A 8 11.24 18.57 -0.95
CA LEU A 8 11.39 18.29 0.48
C LEU A 8 10.14 18.69 1.27
N LEU A 9 9.52 19.85 0.95
CA LEU A 9 8.25 20.24 1.55
C LEU A 9 7.09 19.34 1.13
N ALA A 10 7.03 18.93 -0.12
CA ALA A 10 6.03 17.97 -0.60
C ALA A 10 6.21 16.61 0.07
N VAL A 11 7.44 16.15 0.28
CA VAL A 11 7.75 14.92 1.02
C VAL A 11 7.40 15.07 2.51
N LEU A 12 7.72 16.20 3.15
CA LEU A 12 7.36 16.48 4.55
C LEU A 12 5.85 16.67 4.74
N LEU A 13 5.13 17.21 3.76
CA LEU A 13 3.67 17.39 3.80
C LEU A 13 2.92 16.11 3.40
N CYS A 14 3.56 15.20 2.68
CA CYS A 14 3.00 13.88 2.36
C CYS A 14 3.28 12.82 3.44
N LEU A 15 4.24 13.05 4.35
CA LEU A 15 4.56 12.12 5.42
C LEU A 15 3.35 11.76 6.32
N PRO A 16 2.46 12.70 6.73
CA PRO A 16 1.26 12.32 7.46
C PRO A 16 0.21 11.58 6.63
N LEU A 17 0.19 11.76 5.32
CA LEU A 17 -0.70 11.02 4.41
C LEU A 17 -0.19 9.59 4.10
N PHE A 18 1.13 9.36 4.20
CA PHE A 18 1.71 8.04 4.01
C PHE A 18 1.86 7.25 5.33
N ALA A 19 1.91 7.92 6.48
CA ALA A 19 2.04 7.25 7.78
C ALA A 19 0.77 6.49 8.22
N VAL A 20 -0.38 6.71 7.58
CA VAL A 20 -1.64 6.00 7.88
C VAL A 20 -1.91 4.86 6.88
N ALA A 21 -1.19 4.79 5.78
CA ALA A 21 -1.31 3.68 4.83
C ALA A 21 -0.30 2.55 5.09
N GLU A 22 0.60 2.75 6.05
CA GLU A 22 1.55 1.73 6.47
C GLU A 22 1.28 1.28 7.92
N THR A 23 0.16 0.69 8.22
CA THR A 23 0.29 -0.71 8.62
C THR A 23 0.96 -1.31 7.40
N ALA A 24 2.27 -1.50 7.49
CA ALA A 24 3.01 -2.08 6.41
C ALA A 24 2.26 -3.35 6.00
N ALA A 25 1.44 -3.22 4.96
CA ALA A 25 1.31 -4.34 4.05
C ALA A 25 2.78 -4.66 3.76
N PRO A 26 3.26 -5.89 4.07
CA PRO A 26 4.61 -6.26 3.71
C PRO A 26 4.74 -5.78 2.29
N LEU A 27 5.73 -4.91 2.01
CA LEU A 27 6.01 -4.36 0.67
C LEU A 27 5.61 -5.46 -0.26
N GLU A 28 4.52 -5.29 -1.03
CA GLU A 28 3.98 -6.37 -1.85
C GLU A 28 5.17 -6.91 -2.57
N ALA A 29 5.55 -8.14 -2.24
CA ALA A 29 6.78 -8.73 -2.74
C ALA A 29 6.71 -8.48 -4.23
N ALA A 30 7.67 -7.78 -4.77
CA ALA A 30 7.61 -7.24 -6.12
C ALA A 30 7.06 -8.31 -7.01
N ALA A 31 6.02 -8.02 -7.77
CA ALA A 31 5.24 -9.04 -8.44
C ALA A 31 6.22 -10.03 -9.10
N PRO A 32 6.25 -11.29 -8.74
CA PRO A 32 7.31 -12.19 -9.17
C PRO A 32 7.40 -12.11 -10.67
N LEU A 33 8.62 -12.09 -11.18
CA LEU A 33 8.95 -11.90 -12.57
C LEU A 33 8.09 -12.80 -13.48
N GLY A 34 6.90 -12.36 -13.87
CA GLY A 34 6.03 -12.96 -14.87
C GLY A 34 5.71 -14.46 -14.80
N ALA A 35 6.43 -15.20 -13.97
CA ALA A 35 6.14 -16.58 -13.63
C ALA A 35 5.65 -16.63 -12.19
N CYS A 36 4.51 -17.23 -11.96
CA CYS A 36 4.05 -17.53 -10.60
C CYS A 36 5.06 -18.51 -9.98
N PRO A 37 5.78 -18.14 -8.89
CA PRO A 37 6.82 -18.98 -8.33
C PRO A 37 6.22 -20.24 -7.76
N GLY A 38 5.84 -21.18 -8.23
CA GLY A 38 5.13 -22.37 -7.75
C GLY A 38 4.11 -22.89 -8.73
N LEU A 39 3.99 -22.29 -9.93
CA LEU A 39 3.08 -22.75 -10.96
C LEU A 39 3.78 -22.85 -12.32
N ALA A 40 3.63 -24.00 -12.97
CA ALA A 40 4.07 -24.19 -14.37
C ALA A 40 2.98 -24.91 -15.18
N VAL A 41 2.95 -24.69 -16.49
CA VAL A 41 2.02 -25.37 -17.38
C VAL A 41 2.80 -26.11 -18.47
N THR A 42 2.50 -27.39 -18.64
CA THR A 42 3.08 -28.23 -19.67
C THR A 42 1.98 -29.00 -20.41
N GLY A 43 1.89 -28.81 -21.71
CA GLY A 43 0.85 -29.46 -22.50
C GLY A 43 -0.56 -29.22 -21.96
N ALA A 44 -1.23 -30.26 -21.44
CA ALA A 44 -2.58 -30.21 -20.89
C ALA A 44 -2.58 -30.23 -19.32
N LEU A 45 -1.46 -30.01 -18.66
CA LEU A 45 -1.34 -30.15 -17.22
C LEU A 45 -0.78 -28.91 -16.57
N VAL A 46 -1.23 -28.65 -15.35
CA VAL A 46 -0.72 -27.61 -14.47
C VAL A 46 0.06 -28.28 -13.35
N TRP A 47 1.20 -27.72 -13.04
CA TRP A 47 2.08 -28.16 -11.98
C TRP A 47 2.20 -27.05 -10.95
N GLN A 48 2.05 -27.39 -9.70
CA GLN A 48 2.28 -26.47 -8.58
C GLN A 48 2.93 -27.18 -7.40
N ILE A 49 3.52 -26.35 -6.52
CA ILE A 49 4.04 -26.82 -5.25
C ILE A 49 3.12 -26.29 -4.16
N ALA A 50 2.58 -27.21 -3.37
CA ALA A 50 1.75 -26.88 -2.24
C ALA A 50 1.98 -27.89 -1.11
N ASP A 51 2.07 -27.44 0.13
CA ASP A 51 2.22 -28.27 1.33
C ASP A 51 3.41 -29.27 1.26
N GLY A 52 4.50 -28.87 0.61
CA GLY A 52 5.66 -29.74 0.43
C GLY A 52 5.46 -30.85 -0.60
N GLU A 53 4.42 -30.79 -1.42
CA GLU A 53 4.13 -31.72 -2.52
C GLU A 53 4.18 -31.00 -3.87
N VAL A 54 4.70 -31.68 -4.89
CA VAL A 54 4.47 -31.31 -6.29
C VAL A 54 3.14 -31.91 -6.71
N LEU A 55 2.20 -31.07 -7.08
CA LEU A 55 0.89 -31.47 -7.56
C LEU A 55 0.85 -31.33 -9.10
N CYS A 56 0.33 -32.35 -9.76
CA CYS A 56 0.03 -32.32 -11.19
C CYS A 56 -1.49 -32.35 -11.36
N GLN A 57 -2.06 -31.35 -12.01
CA GLN A 57 -3.51 -31.11 -12.04
C GLN A 57 -4.02 -30.88 -13.45
N ARG A 58 -5.29 -31.18 -13.66
CA ARG A 58 -6.01 -30.84 -14.90
C ARG A 58 -6.50 -29.40 -14.80
N PRO A 59 -6.17 -28.53 -15.78
CA PRO A 59 -6.59 -27.13 -15.73
C PRO A 59 -8.11 -26.94 -15.78
N GLU A 60 -8.86 -27.86 -16.42
CA GLU A 60 -10.29 -27.71 -16.61
C GLU A 60 -11.10 -28.00 -15.35
N THR A 61 -10.60 -28.86 -14.48
CA THR A 61 -11.33 -29.36 -13.30
C THR A 61 -10.65 -29.05 -11.98
N GLY A 62 -9.37 -28.66 -11.97
CA GLY A 62 -8.54 -28.57 -10.78
C GLY A 62 -8.22 -29.95 -10.17
N GLU A 63 -8.62 -31.06 -10.84
CA GLU A 63 -8.40 -32.40 -10.34
C GLU A 63 -6.90 -32.74 -10.27
N THR A 64 -6.40 -33.09 -9.11
CA THR A 64 -5.03 -33.60 -8.94
C THR A 64 -4.94 -35.00 -9.51
N VAL A 65 -4.21 -35.15 -10.60
CA VAL A 65 -4.01 -36.43 -11.28
C VAL A 65 -2.79 -37.22 -10.79
N ALA A 66 -1.83 -36.50 -10.17
CA ALA A 66 -0.66 -37.11 -9.54
C ALA A 66 -0.05 -36.16 -8.48
N ARG A 67 0.67 -36.75 -7.51
CA ARG A 67 1.39 -36.05 -6.45
C ARG A 67 2.76 -36.66 -6.24
N LEU A 68 3.71 -35.84 -5.82
CA LEU A 68 5.04 -36.30 -5.43
C LEU A 68 5.58 -35.41 -4.32
N GLY A 69 5.88 -35.98 -3.14
CA GLY A 69 6.45 -35.20 -2.02
C GLY A 69 7.82 -34.67 -2.39
N VAL A 70 8.06 -33.37 -2.19
CA VAL A 70 9.34 -32.72 -2.48
C VAL A 70 10.47 -33.39 -1.68
N ASN A 71 10.22 -33.73 -0.44
CA ASN A 71 11.17 -34.45 0.44
C ASN A 71 11.52 -35.87 -0.03
N THR A 72 10.73 -36.45 -0.94
CA THR A 72 11.01 -37.77 -1.52
C THR A 72 11.85 -37.72 -2.80
N LEU A 73 12.04 -36.51 -3.36
CA LEU A 73 12.85 -36.30 -4.57
C LEU A 73 14.34 -36.58 -4.34
N LEU A 74 14.77 -36.30 -3.14
CA LEU A 74 16.15 -36.47 -2.67
C LEU A 74 16.10 -37.20 -1.32
N SER A 75 17.23 -37.44 -0.69
CA SER A 75 17.23 -38.07 0.62
C SER A 75 16.47 -37.21 1.64
N PRO A 76 15.58 -37.77 2.51
CA PRO A 76 14.58 -37.04 3.28
C PRO A 76 15.12 -36.01 4.29
N THR A 77 16.41 -35.86 4.42
CA THR A 77 17.05 -34.92 5.35
C THR A 77 17.71 -33.72 4.67
N GLU A 78 17.47 -33.50 3.38
CA GLU A 78 18.32 -32.60 2.61
C GLU A 78 17.61 -31.41 1.93
N VAL A 79 16.28 -31.38 1.86
CA VAL A 79 15.57 -30.27 1.21
C VAL A 79 15.25 -29.18 2.23
N LEU A 80 15.84 -27.98 2.06
CA LEU A 80 15.60 -26.81 2.90
C LEU A 80 14.53 -25.89 2.35
N ALA A 81 14.56 -25.67 1.03
CA ALA A 81 13.68 -24.75 0.37
C ALA A 81 13.51 -25.13 -1.09
N TYR A 82 12.35 -24.85 -1.65
CA TYR A 82 12.14 -24.83 -3.09
C TYR A 82 11.98 -23.36 -3.52
N GLN A 83 12.61 -23.01 -4.64
CA GLN A 83 12.65 -21.61 -5.10
C GLN A 83 11.93 -21.42 -6.44
N GLY A 84 11.28 -22.44 -6.95
CA GLY A 84 10.46 -22.29 -8.12
C GLY A 84 10.25 -23.58 -8.90
N ILE A 85 9.18 -23.62 -9.65
CA ILE A 85 8.84 -24.62 -10.65
C ILE A 85 8.64 -23.91 -11.97
N THR A 86 9.24 -24.42 -13.03
CA THR A 86 9.11 -23.82 -14.37
C THR A 86 8.90 -24.89 -15.44
N SER A 87 8.18 -24.54 -16.48
CA SER A 87 8.04 -25.42 -17.66
C SER A 87 9.41 -25.66 -18.29
N TRP A 88 9.73 -26.91 -18.61
CA TRP A 88 11.04 -27.28 -19.12
C TRP A 88 10.98 -28.04 -20.43
N THR A 89 10.10 -29.00 -20.52
CA THR A 89 9.81 -29.75 -21.75
C THR A 89 8.29 -29.75 -21.99
N GLU A 90 7.85 -30.29 -23.13
CA GLU A 90 6.43 -30.35 -23.47
C GLU A 90 5.59 -31.10 -22.40
N ASP A 91 6.19 -32.06 -21.71
CA ASP A 91 5.56 -32.94 -20.71
C ASP A 91 6.27 -32.93 -19.36
N GLY A 92 7.17 -31.98 -19.12
CA GLY A 92 7.98 -31.92 -17.90
C GLY A 92 8.30 -30.52 -17.38
N VAL A 93 8.62 -30.47 -16.10
CA VAL A 93 8.99 -29.25 -15.37
C VAL A 93 10.36 -29.36 -14.73
N MET A 94 10.98 -28.23 -14.46
CA MET A 94 12.23 -28.13 -13.70
C MET A 94 11.94 -27.45 -12.34
N LEU A 95 12.45 -28.05 -11.28
CA LEU A 95 12.43 -27.50 -9.92
C LEU A 95 13.84 -27.01 -9.56
N LEU A 96 13.94 -25.83 -8.98
CA LEU A 96 15.15 -25.34 -8.30
C LEU A 96 14.99 -25.55 -6.79
N LEU A 97 15.89 -26.35 -6.21
CA LEU A 97 15.88 -26.72 -4.79
C LEU A 97 17.14 -26.23 -4.11
N GLY A 98 16.97 -25.62 -2.92
CA GLY A 98 18.06 -25.42 -1.97
C GLY A 98 18.13 -26.62 -1.00
N LEU A 99 19.34 -27.10 -0.73
CA LEU A 99 19.58 -28.29 0.06
C LEU A 99 20.46 -28.02 1.28
N THR A 100 20.18 -28.69 2.41
CA THR A 100 21.14 -28.77 3.53
C THR A 100 22.21 -29.79 3.20
N GLY A 101 23.46 -29.36 3.09
CA GLY A 101 24.59 -30.32 3.02
C GLY A 101 24.86 -30.93 4.40
N ASN A 102 25.27 -32.20 4.41
CA ASN A 102 25.83 -32.84 5.61
C ASN A 102 27.18 -32.14 5.94
N GLY A 103 27.11 -31.11 6.78
CA GLY A 103 28.26 -30.58 7.51
C GLY A 103 28.82 -29.24 7.06
N ASP A 104 28.86 -28.86 5.79
CA ASP A 104 29.57 -27.66 5.36
C ASP A 104 28.93 -26.88 4.18
N GLY A 105 27.69 -26.49 4.29
CA GLY A 105 27.09 -25.53 3.37
C GLY A 105 25.84 -26.01 2.63
N ARG A 106 25.01 -25.06 2.33
CA ARG A 106 23.81 -25.24 1.53
C ARG A 106 24.20 -25.58 0.10
N LYS A 107 23.48 -26.49 -0.50
CA LYS A 107 23.65 -26.93 -1.87
C LYS A 107 22.45 -26.56 -2.71
N ALA A 108 22.64 -26.47 -4.02
CA ALA A 108 21.57 -26.28 -4.98
C ALA A 108 21.42 -27.55 -5.84
N ALA A 109 20.19 -27.95 -6.09
CA ALA A 109 19.87 -29.00 -7.05
C ALA A 109 18.77 -28.56 -8.01
N LEU A 110 18.86 -29.03 -9.24
CA LEU A 110 17.81 -28.94 -10.23
C LEU A 110 17.22 -30.32 -10.46
N VAL A 111 15.90 -30.43 -10.32
CA VAL A 111 15.19 -31.70 -10.49
C VAL A 111 14.23 -31.60 -11.66
N GLU A 112 14.44 -32.40 -12.67
CA GLU A 112 13.53 -32.54 -13.82
C GLU A 112 12.48 -33.59 -13.51
N LEU A 113 11.20 -33.18 -13.56
CA LEU A 113 10.03 -34.03 -13.35
C LEU A 113 9.26 -34.21 -14.66
N THR A 114 8.70 -35.37 -14.85
CA THR A 114 7.78 -35.67 -15.97
C THR A 114 6.54 -36.37 -15.49
N TYR A 115 5.43 -36.15 -16.15
CA TYR A 115 4.18 -36.89 -15.93
C TYR A 115 4.01 -37.92 -17.06
N LYS A 116 3.95 -39.16 -16.69
CA LYS A 116 3.71 -40.24 -17.65
C LYS A 116 2.93 -41.39 -17.01
N ASP A 117 2.00 -41.96 -17.75
CA ASP A 117 1.23 -43.13 -17.37
C ASP A 117 0.50 -42.99 -16.02
N GLY A 118 0.03 -41.77 -15.70
CA GLY A 118 -0.71 -41.48 -14.48
C GLY A 118 0.15 -41.17 -13.24
N ALA A 119 1.46 -41.03 -13.41
CA ALA A 119 2.38 -40.76 -12.32
C ALA A 119 3.39 -39.64 -12.63
N VAL A 120 3.76 -38.90 -11.63
CA VAL A 120 4.92 -38.01 -11.65
C VAL A 120 6.18 -38.81 -11.36
N SER A 121 7.21 -38.62 -12.12
CA SER A 121 8.50 -39.27 -11.94
C SER A 121 9.69 -38.31 -12.12
N VAL A 122 10.74 -38.57 -11.36
CA VAL A 122 12.02 -37.85 -11.51
C VAL A 122 12.71 -38.37 -12.75
N ARG A 123 12.98 -37.49 -13.71
CA ARG A 123 13.73 -37.79 -14.93
C ARG A 123 15.21 -37.59 -14.74
N ASN A 124 15.60 -36.52 -14.08
CA ASN A 124 16.98 -36.14 -13.88
C ASN A 124 17.16 -35.34 -12.59
N VAL A 125 18.32 -35.46 -11.96
CA VAL A 125 18.76 -34.62 -10.85
C VAL A 125 20.14 -34.12 -11.16
N LEU A 126 20.30 -32.81 -11.22
CA LEU A 126 21.55 -32.11 -11.43
C LEU A 126 22.05 -31.49 -10.14
N ASP A 127 23.27 -31.83 -9.72
CA ASP A 127 23.93 -31.09 -8.64
C ASP A 127 24.46 -29.76 -9.18
N ALA A 128 23.80 -28.69 -8.82
CA ALA A 128 24.17 -27.33 -9.20
C ALA A 128 24.90 -26.57 -8.08
N SER A 129 25.32 -27.27 -7.02
CA SER A 129 25.90 -26.64 -5.82
C SER A 129 27.14 -25.79 -6.11
N SER A 130 27.98 -26.20 -7.07
CA SER A 130 29.18 -25.44 -7.46
C SER A 130 28.88 -24.16 -8.24
N THR A 131 27.70 -24.04 -8.84
CA THR A 131 27.35 -22.96 -9.76
C THR A 131 26.19 -22.10 -9.26
N LEU A 132 25.25 -22.69 -8.53
CA LEU A 132 24.07 -21.99 -7.97
C LEU A 132 24.07 -21.97 -6.44
N GLY A 133 25.07 -22.57 -5.79
CA GLY A 133 25.14 -22.61 -4.32
C GLY A 133 25.18 -21.21 -3.66
N PHE A 134 25.62 -20.19 -4.40
CA PHE A 134 25.61 -18.81 -3.92
C PHE A 134 24.20 -18.25 -3.68
N LEU A 135 23.18 -18.80 -4.34
CA LEU A 135 21.79 -18.39 -4.14
C LEU A 135 21.26 -18.76 -2.75
N PHE A 136 21.83 -19.78 -2.13
CA PHE A 136 21.39 -20.34 -0.85
C PHE A 136 22.40 -20.11 0.28
N GLY A 137 23.32 -19.15 0.11
CA GLY A 137 24.25 -18.69 1.15
C GLY A 137 23.69 -17.51 1.96
N ASP A 138 24.22 -17.31 3.14
CA ASP A 138 24.12 -16.16 4.08
C ASP A 138 23.02 -15.11 3.85
N ASN A 139 21.76 -15.49 3.70
CA ASN A 139 20.57 -14.60 3.64
C ASN A 139 20.78 -13.29 2.81
N GLN A 140 21.51 -13.37 1.70
CA GLN A 140 21.77 -12.21 0.83
C GLN A 140 20.59 -11.87 -0.07
N TRP A 141 19.68 -12.82 -0.28
CA TRP A 141 18.59 -12.71 -1.24
C TRP A 141 17.24 -12.73 -0.53
N ILE A 142 16.42 -11.74 -0.84
CA ILE A 142 15.04 -11.64 -0.36
C ILE A 142 14.14 -12.56 -1.19
N GLU A 143 14.38 -12.61 -2.49
CA GLU A 143 13.59 -13.37 -3.44
C GLU A 143 14.46 -13.99 -4.52
N ILE A 144 14.11 -15.18 -4.98
CA ILE A 144 14.78 -15.88 -6.08
C ILE A 144 13.72 -16.45 -7.00
N ASP A 145 13.70 -16.01 -8.25
CA ASP A 145 12.86 -16.56 -9.30
C ASP A 145 13.68 -17.33 -10.33
N ALA A 146 13.11 -18.41 -10.84
CA ALA A 146 13.71 -19.23 -11.87
C ALA A 146 12.76 -19.50 -13.02
N ILE A 147 13.14 -19.12 -14.23
CA ILE A 147 12.30 -19.21 -15.43
C ILE A 147 13.02 -20.05 -16.50
N GLY A 148 12.36 -21.11 -16.96
CA GLY A 148 12.85 -21.93 -18.06
C GLY A 148 12.72 -21.22 -19.42
N CYS A 149 13.81 -21.13 -20.15
CA CYS A 149 13.87 -20.55 -21.49
C CYS A 149 14.62 -21.49 -22.44
N GLY A 150 13.90 -22.34 -23.13
CA GLY A 150 14.49 -23.41 -23.95
C GLY A 150 15.31 -24.37 -23.08
N GLU A 151 16.61 -24.54 -23.39
CA GLU A 151 17.53 -25.42 -22.63
C GLU A 151 18.27 -24.66 -21.50
N ARG A 152 17.85 -23.46 -21.13
CA ARG A 152 18.49 -22.60 -20.14
C ARG A 152 17.50 -22.19 -19.05
N LEU A 153 18.05 -21.91 -17.87
CA LEU A 153 17.29 -21.38 -16.75
C LEU A 153 17.75 -19.94 -16.50
N PHE A 154 16.83 -19.00 -16.65
CA PHE A 154 17.03 -17.63 -16.20
C PHE A 154 16.73 -17.55 -14.71
N ILE A 155 17.58 -16.90 -13.96
CA ILE A 155 17.48 -16.72 -12.53
C ILE A 155 17.56 -15.23 -12.22
N ALA A 156 16.58 -14.74 -11.48
CA ALA A 156 16.59 -13.41 -10.90
C ALA A 156 16.63 -13.54 -9.38
N ALA A 157 17.63 -12.96 -8.76
CA ALA A 157 17.79 -12.94 -7.32
C ALA A 157 17.76 -11.49 -6.82
N MET A 158 16.86 -11.14 -5.92
CA MET A 158 16.72 -9.81 -5.36
C MET A 158 17.49 -9.70 -4.05
N ASP A 159 18.35 -8.72 -3.93
CA ASP A 159 19.12 -8.45 -2.71
C ASP A 159 18.38 -7.52 -1.73
N ALA A 160 18.96 -7.33 -0.54
CA ALA A 160 18.40 -6.47 0.51
C ALA A 160 18.32 -4.97 0.15
N ARG A 161 18.89 -4.56 -0.98
CA ARG A 161 18.76 -3.19 -1.52
C ARG A 161 17.67 -3.10 -2.59
N TYR A 162 16.87 -4.17 -2.76
CA TYR A 162 15.85 -4.31 -3.79
C TYR A 162 16.43 -4.22 -5.23
N ALA A 163 17.63 -4.73 -5.43
CA ALA A 163 18.24 -4.84 -6.75
C ALA A 163 18.20 -6.29 -7.22
N PHE A 164 17.74 -6.52 -8.46
CA PHE A 164 17.75 -7.83 -9.08
C PHE A 164 19.10 -8.10 -9.74
N HIS A 165 19.67 -9.26 -9.42
CA HIS A 165 20.84 -9.83 -10.04
C HIS A 165 20.42 -10.94 -10.98
N PHE A 166 20.70 -10.76 -12.26
CA PHE A 166 20.28 -11.69 -13.30
C PHE A 166 21.38 -12.66 -13.66
N HIS A 167 21.01 -13.92 -13.72
CA HIS A 167 21.91 -15.00 -14.09
C HIS A 167 21.25 -15.94 -15.11
N VAL A 168 22.05 -16.55 -15.97
CA VAL A 168 21.62 -17.66 -16.82
C VAL A 168 22.40 -18.92 -16.44
N TYR A 169 21.67 -19.94 -16.09
CA TYR A 169 22.24 -21.26 -15.85
C TYR A 169 21.98 -22.17 -17.06
N THR A 170 23.04 -22.86 -17.52
CA THR A 170 22.96 -23.82 -18.62
C THR A 170 23.23 -25.24 -18.09
N PRO A 171 22.18 -26.07 -17.92
CA PRO A 171 22.32 -27.42 -17.34
C PRO A 171 23.29 -28.31 -18.09
N GLY A 172 23.32 -28.26 -19.43
CA GLY A 172 24.17 -29.10 -20.26
C GLY A 172 25.66 -28.93 -20.03
N THR A 173 26.08 -27.74 -19.59
CA THR A 173 27.49 -27.42 -19.26
C THR A 173 27.70 -27.21 -17.77
N ASN A 174 26.68 -27.18 -16.96
CA ASN A 174 26.68 -26.83 -15.54
C ASN A 174 27.41 -25.50 -15.30
N THR A 175 27.02 -24.45 -16.01
CA THR A 175 27.67 -23.13 -15.93
C THR A 175 26.61 -22.05 -15.67
N THR A 176 27.00 -21.06 -14.85
CA THR A 176 26.20 -19.84 -14.58
C THR A 176 26.91 -18.64 -15.18
N THR A 177 26.18 -17.83 -15.92
CA THR A 177 26.67 -16.57 -16.51
C THR A 177 25.86 -15.40 -15.93
N PRO A 178 26.48 -14.41 -15.27
CA PRO A 178 25.80 -13.21 -14.84
C PRO A 178 25.42 -12.34 -16.04
N LEU A 179 24.20 -11.82 -16.05
CA LEU A 179 23.69 -10.88 -17.06
C LEU A 179 23.63 -9.43 -16.58
N GLY A 180 23.99 -9.18 -15.32
CA GLY A 180 24.01 -7.84 -14.74
C GLY A 180 23.01 -7.65 -13.60
N GLU A 181 22.93 -6.40 -13.14
CA GLU A 181 22.13 -5.96 -12.02
C GLU A 181 21.11 -4.91 -12.50
N ARG A 182 19.89 -4.92 -11.97
CA ARG A 182 18.85 -3.94 -12.28
C ARG A 182 18.04 -3.61 -11.02
N PRO A 183 17.68 -2.32 -10.80
CA PRO A 183 16.80 -1.95 -9.69
C PRO A 183 15.38 -2.52 -9.89
N LEU A 184 14.69 -2.76 -8.79
CA LEU A 184 13.30 -3.28 -8.79
C LEU A 184 12.35 -2.44 -9.64
N GLU A 185 12.49 -1.13 -9.60
CA GLU A 185 11.66 -0.18 -10.34
C GLU A 185 11.80 -0.29 -11.87
N ALA A 186 12.76 -1.09 -12.33
CA ALA A 186 13.10 -1.17 -13.75
C ALA A 186 12.22 -2.11 -14.57
N PHE A 187 11.35 -2.92 -13.98
CA PHE A 187 10.43 -3.77 -14.75
C PHE A 187 9.33 -4.40 -13.89
N HIS A 188 8.19 -4.72 -14.52
CA HIS A 188 7.06 -5.39 -13.89
C HIS A 188 7.06 -6.90 -14.05
N ALA A 189 7.56 -7.39 -15.17
CA ALA A 189 7.54 -8.81 -15.48
C ALA A 189 8.66 -9.20 -16.43
N ALA A 190 9.15 -10.42 -16.28
CA ALA A 190 10.01 -11.09 -17.22
C ALA A 190 9.35 -12.41 -17.66
N ILE A 191 9.19 -12.60 -18.96
CA ILE A 191 8.37 -13.69 -19.51
C ILE A 191 9.18 -14.43 -20.59
N PRO A 192 9.17 -15.76 -20.66
CA PRO A 192 9.80 -16.50 -21.75
C PRO A 192 9.31 -16.02 -23.11
N TYR A 193 10.23 -15.65 -24.00
CA TYR A 193 9.93 -15.15 -25.34
C TYR A 193 11.00 -15.56 -26.34
N GLY A 194 10.69 -16.50 -27.19
CA GLY A 194 11.69 -17.11 -28.10
C GLY A 194 12.83 -17.74 -27.32
N ASP A 195 14.07 -17.38 -27.69
CA ASP A 195 15.31 -17.87 -27.03
C ASP A 195 15.76 -16.98 -25.85
N GLY A 196 14.93 -16.01 -25.46
CA GLY A 196 15.23 -15.04 -24.42
C GLY A 196 14.02 -14.70 -23.55
N LEU A 197 13.99 -13.47 -23.05
CA LEU A 197 12.89 -12.95 -22.25
C LEU A 197 12.27 -11.70 -22.89
N LEU A 198 10.99 -11.53 -22.65
CA LEU A 198 10.27 -10.26 -22.81
C LEU A 198 10.17 -9.60 -21.44
N LEU A 199 10.68 -8.39 -21.31
CA LEU A 199 10.53 -7.56 -20.12
C LEU A 199 9.40 -6.55 -20.35
N ALA A 200 8.49 -6.47 -19.39
CA ALA A 200 7.49 -5.41 -19.30
C ALA A 200 8.00 -4.33 -18.34
N VAL A 201 8.27 -3.14 -18.85
CA VAL A 201 8.93 -2.05 -18.13
C VAL A 201 8.00 -0.84 -18.12
N PRO A 202 7.58 -0.32 -16.95
CA PRO A 202 6.85 0.94 -16.89
C PRO A 202 7.76 2.07 -17.37
N ALA A 203 7.22 2.99 -18.17
CA ALA A 203 7.93 4.20 -18.53
C ALA A 203 7.86 5.22 -17.35
N GLU A 204 8.64 6.32 -17.45
CA GLU A 204 8.55 7.41 -16.47
C GLU A 204 7.13 8.01 -16.42
N ASP A 205 6.47 8.06 -17.57
CA ASP A 205 5.05 8.35 -17.69
C ASP A 205 4.25 7.05 -17.51
N ASP A 206 3.51 6.96 -16.42
CA ASP A 206 2.70 5.79 -16.04
C ASP A 206 1.67 5.38 -17.13
N SER A 207 1.36 6.26 -18.08
CA SER A 207 0.49 5.98 -19.23
C SER A 207 1.14 5.09 -20.32
N MET A 208 2.40 4.72 -20.16
CA MET A 208 3.17 4.01 -21.17
C MET A 208 3.87 2.76 -20.60
N LEU A 209 3.73 1.64 -21.30
CA LEU A 209 4.44 0.39 -21.03
C LEU A 209 5.45 0.12 -22.14
N SER A 210 6.72 -0.03 -21.79
CA SER A 210 7.77 -0.45 -22.71
C SER A 210 7.95 -1.96 -22.69
N LEU A 211 7.89 -2.59 -23.84
CA LEU A 211 8.19 -4.00 -24.03
C LEU A 211 9.61 -4.14 -24.58
N MET A 212 10.47 -4.84 -23.83
CA MET A 212 11.88 -4.99 -24.18
C MET A 212 12.22 -6.49 -24.31
N SER A 213 13.00 -6.87 -25.31
CA SER A 213 13.60 -8.20 -25.35
C SER A 213 14.91 -8.20 -24.56
N LEU A 214 15.16 -9.27 -23.79
CA LEU A 214 16.42 -9.54 -23.11
C LEU A 214 17.07 -10.79 -23.71
N SER A 215 18.29 -10.62 -24.20
CA SER A 215 19.11 -11.73 -24.70
C SER A 215 19.74 -12.49 -23.53
N LEU A 216 19.62 -13.82 -23.52
CA LEU A 216 20.25 -14.66 -22.52
C LEU A 216 21.73 -14.97 -22.81
N ASP A 217 22.27 -14.52 -23.94
CA ASP A 217 23.66 -14.74 -24.30
C ASP A 217 24.61 -13.67 -23.69
N ASP A 218 24.14 -12.43 -23.67
CA ASP A 218 24.98 -11.28 -23.29
C ASP A 218 24.26 -10.27 -22.37
N GLY A 219 23.00 -10.52 -21.97
CA GLY A 219 22.20 -9.62 -21.18
C GLY A 219 21.76 -8.35 -21.91
N ALA A 220 21.96 -8.26 -23.22
CA ALA A 220 21.58 -7.10 -23.99
C ALA A 220 20.05 -6.93 -24.03
N THR A 221 19.58 -5.72 -23.73
CA THR A 221 18.18 -5.37 -23.84
C THR A 221 17.92 -4.54 -25.08
N ARG A 222 16.79 -4.80 -25.73
CA ARG A 222 16.36 -4.04 -26.89
C ARG A 222 14.89 -3.67 -26.76
N LEU A 223 14.57 -2.38 -26.92
CA LEU A 223 13.19 -1.92 -26.99
C LEU A 223 12.51 -2.54 -28.22
N MET A 224 11.45 -3.26 -28.02
CA MET A 224 10.61 -3.81 -29.08
C MET A 224 9.52 -2.80 -29.46
N ARG A 225 8.80 -2.30 -28.45
CA ARG A 225 7.77 -1.26 -28.64
C ARG A 225 7.41 -0.60 -27.31
N THR A 226 6.77 0.57 -27.40
CA THR A 226 6.07 1.21 -26.31
C THR A 226 4.58 1.19 -26.57
N VAL A 227 3.78 0.95 -25.56
CA VAL A 227 2.34 0.75 -25.64
C VAL A 227 1.66 1.73 -24.69
N ALA A 228 0.66 2.46 -25.20
CA ALA A 228 -0.18 3.27 -24.34
C ALA A 228 -1.11 2.38 -23.51
N VAL A 229 -1.17 2.64 -22.21
CA VAL A 229 -1.99 1.93 -21.24
C VAL A 229 -2.62 2.95 -20.28
N ASP A 230 -3.66 2.55 -19.55
CA ASP A 230 -4.31 3.46 -18.61
C ASP A 230 -3.40 3.78 -17.41
N SER A 231 -2.73 2.77 -16.85
CA SER A 231 -1.66 2.92 -15.86
C SER A 231 -0.73 1.71 -15.93
N ALA A 232 0.54 1.94 -16.22
CA ALA A 232 1.52 0.85 -16.34
C ALA A 232 1.76 0.17 -14.99
N ARG A 233 1.69 0.90 -13.87
CA ARG A 233 1.89 0.38 -12.51
C ARG A 233 0.75 -0.51 -12.01
N ARG A 234 -0.40 -0.49 -12.71
CA ARG A 234 -1.59 -1.30 -12.38
C ARG A 234 -1.80 -2.47 -13.33
N LEU A 235 -0.78 -2.83 -14.08
CA LEU A 235 -0.80 -4.00 -14.96
C LEU A 235 -0.18 -5.19 -14.22
N PHE A 236 -0.90 -6.29 -14.22
CA PHE A 236 -0.50 -7.50 -13.51
C PHE A 236 -0.63 -8.74 -14.41
N ASN A 237 -0.13 -9.85 -13.91
CA ASN A 237 -0.43 -11.17 -14.47
C ASN A 237 -0.02 -11.30 -15.94
N PHE A 238 1.22 -10.94 -16.24
CA PHE A 238 1.72 -11.07 -17.61
C PHE A 238 1.95 -12.54 -17.99
N ALA A 239 1.44 -12.95 -19.14
CA ALA A 239 1.66 -14.27 -19.69
C ALA A 239 1.75 -14.21 -21.23
N TYR A 240 2.68 -14.95 -21.82
CA TYR A 240 2.85 -15.02 -23.27
C TYR A 240 2.42 -16.38 -23.82
N SER A 241 1.57 -16.36 -24.82
CA SER A 241 1.18 -17.55 -25.59
C SER A 241 2.02 -17.62 -26.87
N ASP A 242 2.95 -18.57 -26.93
CA ASP A 242 3.77 -18.77 -28.12
C ASP A 242 2.95 -19.27 -29.33
N GLY A 243 1.92 -20.06 -29.08
CA GLY A 243 1.02 -20.54 -30.14
C GLY A 243 0.23 -19.44 -30.82
N GLU A 244 -0.22 -18.45 -30.05
CA GLU A 244 -1.02 -17.31 -30.55
C GLU A 244 -0.16 -16.07 -30.86
N LYS A 245 1.11 -16.07 -30.45
CA LYS A 245 2.05 -14.93 -30.54
C LYS A 245 1.49 -13.68 -29.85
N ARG A 246 0.84 -13.87 -28.70
CA ARG A 246 0.19 -12.82 -27.92
C ARG A 246 0.72 -12.76 -26.50
N LEU A 247 0.98 -11.56 -26.04
CA LEU A 247 1.19 -11.22 -24.63
C LEU A 247 -0.16 -10.87 -24.03
N TYR A 248 -0.51 -11.51 -22.95
CA TYR A 248 -1.69 -11.22 -22.13
C TYR A 248 -1.27 -10.56 -20.83
N PHE A 249 -2.09 -9.65 -20.35
CA PHE A 249 -1.92 -9.02 -19.05
C PHE A 249 -3.28 -8.55 -18.53
N THR A 250 -3.37 -8.30 -17.24
CA THR A 250 -4.61 -7.85 -16.60
C THR A 250 -4.47 -6.46 -16.03
N SER A 251 -5.56 -5.71 -16.03
CA SER A 251 -5.77 -4.50 -15.25
C SER A 251 -7.20 -4.53 -14.74
N ASN A 252 -7.37 -4.44 -13.42
CA ASN A 252 -8.70 -4.37 -12.79
C ASN A 252 -9.69 -5.45 -13.27
N GLY A 253 -9.23 -6.69 -13.35
CA GLY A 253 -10.05 -7.82 -13.83
C GLY A 253 -10.30 -7.85 -15.34
N THR A 254 -9.92 -6.82 -16.07
CA THR A 254 -9.95 -6.80 -17.54
C THR A 254 -8.69 -7.45 -18.10
N VAL A 255 -8.86 -8.32 -19.07
CA VAL A 255 -7.76 -9.00 -19.75
C VAL A 255 -7.50 -8.32 -21.10
N TYR A 256 -6.25 -7.93 -21.27
CA TYR A 256 -5.74 -7.34 -22.50
C TYR A 256 -4.83 -8.33 -23.23
N ALA A 257 -4.82 -8.25 -24.54
CA ALA A 257 -3.86 -8.97 -25.35
C ALA A 257 -3.24 -8.07 -26.41
N LEU A 258 -1.96 -8.29 -26.69
CA LEU A 258 -1.25 -7.63 -27.77
C LEU A 258 -0.20 -8.54 -28.40
N ASN A 259 0.15 -8.28 -29.64
CA ASN A 259 1.35 -8.88 -30.23
C ASN A 259 2.57 -8.03 -29.86
N PRO A 260 3.57 -8.56 -29.12
CA PRO A 260 4.75 -7.80 -28.74
C PRO A 260 5.55 -7.22 -29.91
N SER A 261 5.52 -7.88 -31.06
CA SER A 261 6.20 -7.45 -32.29
C SER A 261 5.29 -6.66 -33.24
N GLY A 262 4.02 -6.47 -32.91
CA GLY A 262 3.05 -5.76 -33.74
C GLY A 262 2.94 -4.28 -33.38
N GLU A 263 2.21 -3.50 -34.18
CA GLU A 263 1.98 -2.07 -33.95
C GLU A 263 0.58 -1.77 -33.36
N ALA A 264 -0.33 -2.78 -33.35
CA ALA A 264 -1.70 -2.60 -32.88
C ALA A 264 -1.74 -2.32 -31.37
N ALA A 265 -2.62 -1.42 -30.93
CA ALA A 265 -2.89 -1.17 -29.50
C ALA A 265 -3.32 -2.46 -28.79
N PRO A 266 -3.20 -2.52 -27.44
CA PRO A 266 -3.76 -3.62 -26.67
C PRO A 266 -5.24 -3.79 -26.96
N GLU A 267 -5.66 -5.04 -27.18
CA GLU A 267 -7.04 -5.43 -27.41
C GLU A 267 -7.63 -5.95 -26.12
N VAL A 268 -8.80 -5.45 -25.72
CA VAL A 268 -9.56 -6.05 -24.63
C VAL A 268 -10.14 -7.37 -25.12
N VAL A 269 -9.67 -8.48 -24.56
CA VAL A 269 -10.13 -9.81 -24.94
C VAL A 269 -11.23 -10.36 -24.06
N GLY A 270 -11.37 -9.84 -22.84
CA GLY A 270 -12.44 -10.25 -21.95
C GLY A 270 -12.23 -9.82 -20.52
N THR A 271 -13.01 -10.44 -19.64
CA THR A 271 -12.82 -10.36 -18.19
C THR A 271 -12.66 -11.75 -17.62
N MET A 272 -11.97 -11.83 -16.52
CA MET A 272 -11.88 -13.04 -15.74
C MET A 272 -13.11 -13.16 -14.83
N ASP A 273 -13.71 -14.34 -14.81
CA ASP A 273 -14.80 -14.64 -13.89
C ASP A 273 -14.24 -14.81 -12.47
N ALA A 274 -14.79 -14.06 -11.53
CA ALA A 274 -14.54 -14.24 -10.09
C ALA A 274 -13.05 -14.24 -9.69
N VAL A 275 -12.32 -13.18 -10.06
CA VAL A 275 -10.94 -13.04 -9.66
C VAL A 275 -10.86 -12.08 -8.48
N PRO A 276 -10.37 -12.51 -7.30
CA PRO A 276 -9.89 -11.58 -6.27
C PRO A 276 -8.80 -10.70 -6.87
N ALA A 277 -8.63 -9.49 -6.36
CA ALA A 277 -7.70 -8.49 -6.91
C ALA A 277 -6.22 -8.93 -6.97
N GLU A 278 -5.87 -10.00 -6.27
CA GLU A 278 -4.49 -10.47 -6.02
C GLU A 278 -4.10 -11.76 -6.77
N LEU A 279 -4.84 -12.16 -7.80
CA LEU A 279 -4.53 -13.38 -8.53
C LEU A 279 -3.34 -13.22 -9.47
N ARG A 280 -2.39 -14.13 -9.35
CA ARG A 280 -1.25 -14.26 -10.25
C ARG A 280 -1.58 -15.25 -11.38
N LEU A 281 -1.50 -14.77 -12.63
CA LEU A 281 -1.66 -15.65 -13.78
C LEU A 281 -0.44 -16.52 -13.96
N GLY A 282 -0.61 -17.83 -13.91
CA GLY A 282 0.45 -18.78 -14.18
C GLY A 282 0.60 -19.09 -15.68
N ALA A 283 -0.49 -19.12 -16.43
CA ALA A 283 -0.46 -19.42 -17.85
C ALA A 283 -1.76 -19.10 -18.58
N VAL A 284 -1.68 -18.98 -19.89
CA VAL A 284 -2.81 -18.92 -20.82
C VAL A 284 -2.87 -20.24 -21.54
N THR A 285 -4.01 -20.95 -21.42
CA THR A 285 -4.32 -22.10 -22.26
C THR A 285 -5.56 -21.79 -23.05
N HIS A 286 -5.49 -21.93 -24.35
CA HIS A 286 -6.53 -21.83 -25.37
C HIS A 286 -7.81 -21.10 -24.91
N ASP A 287 -8.63 -20.90 -24.35
CA ASP A 287 -9.78 -20.09 -23.92
C ASP A 287 -9.76 -19.77 -22.42
N ARG A 288 -8.67 -20.05 -21.71
CA ARG A 288 -8.64 -19.97 -20.25
C ARG A 288 -7.35 -19.39 -19.72
N PHE A 289 -7.49 -18.67 -18.64
CA PHE A 289 -6.39 -18.29 -17.78
C PHE A 289 -6.35 -19.25 -16.59
N ILE A 290 -5.15 -19.67 -16.25
CA ILE A 290 -4.91 -20.45 -15.05
C ILE A 290 -4.18 -19.55 -14.09
N ALA A 291 -4.80 -19.33 -12.96
CA ALA A 291 -4.29 -18.49 -11.92
C ALA A 291 -4.05 -19.32 -10.65
N HIS A 292 -3.06 -18.92 -9.87
CA HIS A 292 -2.83 -19.45 -8.54
C HIS A 292 -3.79 -18.75 -7.56
N ALA A 293 -4.49 -19.49 -6.73
CA ALA A 293 -5.23 -18.90 -5.63
C ALA A 293 -4.28 -18.62 -4.45
N GLU A 294 -4.60 -17.64 -3.62
CA GLU A 294 -3.85 -17.35 -2.39
C GLU A 294 -3.73 -18.57 -1.46
N LEU A 295 -4.71 -19.45 -1.50
CA LEU A 295 -4.66 -20.70 -0.72
C LEU A 295 -3.79 -21.74 -1.44
N PRO A 296 -2.78 -22.30 -0.76
CA PRO A 296 -1.94 -23.35 -1.30
C PRO A 296 -2.75 -24.52 -1.88
N GLY A 297 -2.43 -24.91 -3.09
CA GLY A 297 -3.06 -26.08 -3.74
C GLY A 297 -4.36 -25.80 -4.48
N GLN A 298 -4.91 -24.60 -4.44
CA GLN A 298 -6.09 -24.25 -5.24
C GLN A 298 -5.70 -23.65 -6.57
N LEU A 299 -6.19 -24.24 -7.65
CA LEU A 299 -6.12 -23.67 -8.99
C LEU A 299 -7.45 -22.98 -9.33
N LEU A 300 -7.35 -21.76 -9.84
CA LEU A 300 -8.47 -21.09 -10.44
C LEU A 300 -8.34 -21.13 -11.96
N SER A 301 -9.30 -21.76 -12.59
CA SER A 301 -9.45 -21.74 -14.05
C SER A 301 -10.51 -20.71 -14.42
N CYS A 302 -10.06 -19.60 -15.01
CA CYS A 302 -10.94 -18.50 -15.39
C CYS A 302 -11.22 -18.56 -16.88
N THR A 303 -12.51 -18.62 -17.27
CA THR A 303 -12.92 -18.58 -18.68
C THR A 303 -12.92 -17.13 -19.14
N LEU A 304 -12.34 -16.88 -20.32
CA LEU A 304 -12.43 -15.59 -21.00
C LEU A 304 -13.86 -15.38 -21.50
N ARG A 305 -14.50 -14.32 -21.02
CA ARG A 305 -15.76 -13.84 -21.61
C ARG A 305 -15.46 -12.71 -22.59
N SER A 306 -15.77 -12.92 -23.85
CA SER A 306 -15.67 -11.88 -24.89
C SER A 306 -16.55 -10.68 -24.51
N ARG A 307 -15.97 -9.47 -24.55
CA ARG A 307 -16.65 -8.19 -24.25
C ARG A 307 -16.83 -7.31 -25.48
N THR A 308 -16.90 -7.87 -26.65
CA THR A 308 -17.04 -7.10 -27.90
C THR A 308 -18.28 -6.19 -27.95
N GLU A 309 -19.22 -6.33 -27.02
CA GLU A 309 -20.46 -5.55 -26.95
C GLU A 309 -20.65 -4.75 -25.65
N ALA A 310 -19.69 -4.77 -24.72
CA ALA A 310 -19.82 -4.06 -23.46
C ALA A 310 -19.64 -2.54 -23.66
N ALA A 311 -20.55 -1.76 -23.08
CA ALA A 311 -20.40 -0.31 -23.06
C ALA A 311 -19.26 0.09 -22.13
N PRO A 312 -18.38 1.04 -22.51
CA PRO A 312 -17.32 1.49 -21.64
C PRO A 312 -17.92 2.29 -20.47
N LEU A 313 -17.46 2.01 -19.25
CA LEU A 313 -17.69 2.81 -18.06
C LEU A 313 -16.34 3.27 -17.53
N ARG A 314 -16.07 4.56 -17.60
CA ARG A 314 -14.76 5.14 -17.32
C ARG A 314 -14.79 5.86 -15.96
N VAL A 315 -13.87 5.49 -15.08
CA VAL A 315 -13.72 6.08 -13.76
C VAL A 315 -12.36 6.78 -13.69
N PHE A 316 -12.37 8.05 -13.37
CA PHE A 316 -11.15 8.82 -13.13
C PHE A 316 -10.85 8.81 -11.62
N ASN A 317 -9.68 8.32 -11.24
CA ASN A 317 -9.27 8.09 -9.83
C ASN A 317 -7.88 8.69 -9.56
N PRO A 318 -7.73 10.01 -9.59
CA PRO A 318 -6.43 10.66 -9.43
C PRO A 318 -5.78 10.42 -8.07
N ALA A 319 -6.57 10.08 -7.04
CA ALA A 319 -6.08 9.77 -5.70
C ALA A 319 -5.54 8.33 -5.57
N GLY A 320 -5.75 7.47 -6.59
CA GLY A 320 -5.28 6.09 -6.56
C GLY A 320 -6.00 5.19 -5.54
N GLU A 321 -7.25 5.52 -5.15
CA GLU A 321 -8.00 4.78 -4.14
C GLU A 321 -8.17 3.30 -4.53
N ALA A 322 -7.54 2.40 -3.76
CA ALA A 322 -7.46 0.96 -4.07
C ALA A 322 -8.85 0.29 -4.16
N VAL A 323 -9.79 0.69 -3.31
CA VAL A 323 -11.15 0.15 -3.29
C VAL A 323 -11.89 0.37 -4.61
N VAL A 324 -11.57 1.45 -5.35
CA VAL A 324 -12.19 1.76 -6.64
C VAL A 324 -11.78 0.74 -7.70
N TYR A 325 -10.54 0.29 -7.70
CA TYR A 325 -10.05 -0.74 -8.63
C TYR A 325 -10.66 -2.09 -8.33
N THR A 326 -10.68 -2.49 -7.07
CA THR A 326 -11.30 -3.74 -6.63
C THR A 326 -12.79 -3.77 -7.02
N ALA A 327 -13.51 -2.69 -6.71
CA ALA A 327 -14.92 -2.57 -7.08
C ALA A 327 -15.15 -2.54 -8.60
N ALA A 328 -14.25 -1.90 -9.38
CA ALA A 328 -14.35 -1.85 -10.84
C ALA A 328 -14.25 -3.25 -11.46
N GLY A 329 -13.30 -4.06 -11.01
CA GLY A 329 -13.15 -5.45 -11.44
C GLY A 329 -14.40 -6.27 -11.11
N ALA A 330 -14.83 -6.28 -9.86
CA ALA A 330 -15.94 -7.05 -9.38
C ALA A 330 -17.30 -6.59 -9.99
N PHE A 331 -17.52 -5.27 -10.14
CA PHE A 331 -18.70 -4.74 -10.82
C PHE A 331 -18.79 -5.18 -12.26
N GLY A 332 -17.66 -5.16 -12.97
CA GLY A 332 -17.61 -5.60 -14.35
C GLY A 332 -17.96 -7.09 -14.53
N VAL A 333 -17.60 -7.93 -13.56
CA VAL A 333 -18.00 -9.34 -13.53
C VAL A 333 -19.51 -9.46 -13.28
N ALA A 334 -20.03 -8.72 -12.28
CA ALA A 334 -21.46 -8.75 -11.94
C ALA A 334 -22.35 -8.12 -13.02
N ASN A 335 -21.81 -7.19 -13.82
CA ASN A 335 -22.53 -6.42 -14.83
C ASN A 335 -21.83 -6.51 -16.21
N PRO A 336 -21.86 -7.66 -16.89
CA PRO A 336 -21.10 -7.90 -18.12
C PRO A 336 -21.48 -7.01 -19.31
N ALA A 337 -22.54 -6.21 -19.17
CA ALA A 337 -22.89 -5.19 -20.15
C ALA A 337 -21.94 -3.98 -20.15
N TYR A 338 -21.08 -3.86 -19.13
CA TYR A 338 -20.16 -2.74 -18.96
C TYR A 338 -18.70 -3.21 -18.85
N ALA A 339 -17.82 -2.52 -19.57
CA ALA A 339 -16.38 -2.63 -19.41
C ALA A 339 -15.91 -1.45 -18.56
N VAL A 340 -15.61 -1.69 -17.26
CA VAL A 340 -15.14 -0.64 -16.37
C VAL A 340 -13.65 -0.45 -16.57
N SER A 341 -13.22 0.79 -16.78
CA SER A 341 -11.81 1.19 -16.80
C SER A 341 -11.57 2.29 -15.77
N VAL A 342 -10.44 2.22 -15.06
CA VAL A 342 -10.04 3.22 -14.08
C VAL A 342 -8.75 3.85 -14.54
N THR A 343 -8.67 5.20 -14.52
CA THR A 343 -7.48 5.97 -14.92
C THR A 343 -7.03 6.85 -13.77
N GLU A 344 -5.70 6.96 -13.57
CA GLU A 344 -5.05 7.83 -12.58
C GLU A 344 -4.36 9.05 -13.22
N SER A 345 -4.18 9.03 -14.54
CA SER A 345 -3.41 10.07 -15.24
C SER A 345 -4.10 11.44 -15.18
N GLY A 346 -3.49 12.37 -14.48
CA GLY A 346 -4.00 13.71 -14.25
C GLY A 346 -4.28 14.01 -12.78
N ASP A 347 -4.82 15.18 -12.51
CA ASP A 347 -5.21 15.61 -11.17
C ASP A 347 -6.68 16.04 -11.10
N GLU A 348 -7.15 16.41 -9.90
CA GLU A 348 -8.54 16.86 -9.70
C GLU A 348 -8.87 18.15 -10.47
N ALA A 349 -7.87 19.01 -10.75
CA ALA A 349 -8.07 20.23 -11.53
C ALA A 349 -8.30 19.91 -13.01
N ASP A 350 -7.68 18.83 -13.52
CA ASP A 350 -7.94 18.33 -14.88
C ASP A 350 -9.38 17.84 -15.02
N ALA A 351 -9.90 17.12 -14.00
CA ALA A 351 -11.30 16.71 -13.97
C ALA A 351 -12.27 17.91 -13.99
N LEU A 352 -11.97 18.94 -13.19
CA LEU A 352 -12.76 20.18 -13.16
C LEU A 352 -12.75 20.87 -14.53
N ALA A 353 -11.57 21.05 -15.13
CA ALA A 353 -11.42 21.69 -16.44
C ALA A 353 -12.16 20.91 -17.54
N ALA A 354 -12.10 19.57 -17.50
CA ALA A 354 -12.80 18.73 -18.45
C ALA A 354 -14.32 18.83 -18.33
N LEU A 355 -14.87 18.88 -17.11
CA LEU A 355 -16.31 19.08 -16.88
C LEU A 355 -16.76 20.48 -17.29
N GLN A 356 -16.02 21.54 -16.93
CA GLN A 356 -16.34 22.91 -17.30
C GLN A 356 -16.33 23.14 -18.82
N SER A 357 -15.45 22.47 -19.54
CA SER A 357 -15.36 22.58 -21.01
C SER A 357 -16.30 21.62 -21.75
N GLY A 358 -16.99 20.69 -21.04
CA GLY A 358 -17.83 19.66 -21.65
C GLY A 358 -17.02 18.62 -22.44
N THR A 359 -15.74 18.44 -22.11
CA THR A 359 -14.83 17.49 -22.79
C THR A 359 -14.49 16.28 -21.90
N ALA A 360 -15.17 16.13 -20.76
CA ALA A 360 -14.92 15.04 -19.84
C ALA A 360 -15.14 13.68 -20.52
N SER A 361 -14.11 12.85 -20.51
CA SER A 361 -14.13 11.50 -21.10
C SER A 361 -14.44 10.42 -20.07
N PHE A 362 -14.69 10.76 -18.81
CA PHE A 362 -15.04 9.87 -17.71
C PHE A 362 -16.53 9.94 -17.37
N ASP A 363 -17.06 8.86 -16.82
CA ASP A 363 -18.46 8.73 -16.36
C ASP A 363 -18.56 9.01 -14.85
N ALA A 364 -17.51 8.71 -14.09
CA ALA A 364 -17.40 9.02 -12.68
C ALA A 364 -15.96 9.48 -12.35
N CYS A 365 -15.80 10.25 -11.27
CA CYS A 365 -14.48 10.69 -10.80
C CYS A 365 -14.42 10.66 -9.27
N VAL A 366 -13.24 10.32 -8.74
CA VAL A 366 -12.94 10.36 -7.31
C VAL A 366 -12.26 11.68 -6.99
N LEU A 367 -12.77 12.39 -5.99
CA LEU A 367 -12.30 13.70 -5.60
C LEU A 367 -12.17 13.78 -4.08
N ARG A 368 -11.25 14.60 -3.60
CA ARG A 368 -11.18 14.94 -2.18
C ARG A 368 -12.35 15.86 -1.81
N LEU A 369 -13.11 15.41 -0.83
CA LEU A 369 -14.25 16.17 -0.32
C LEU A 369 -13.76 17.52 0.26
N ASN A 370 -14.42 18.60 -0.09
CA ASN A 370 -14.02 19.98 0.23
C ASN A 370 -12.72 20.47 -0.43
N GLY A 371 -12.09 19.70 -1.32
CA GLY A 371 -11.03 20.17 -2.21
C GLY A 371 -11.53 21.26 -3.16
N ASP A 372 -10.63 22.04 -3.73
CA ASP A 372 -10.97 23.16 -4.62
C ASP A 372 -11.76 22.71 -5.84
N ALA A 373 -11.37 21.57 -6.44
CA ALA A 373 -12.06 21.00 -7.58
C ALA A 373 -13.50 20.57 -7.20
N TYR A 374 -13.65 19.84 -6.08
CA TYR A 374 -14.98 19.43 -5.61
C TYR A 374 -15.87 20.62 -5.29
N ARG A 375 -15.36 21.64 -4.60
CA ARG A 375 -16.13 22.86 -4.29
C ARG A 375 -16.58 23.58 -5.55
N ALA A 376 -15.67 23.77 -6.51
CA ALA A 376 -15.98 24.44 -7.78
C ALA A 376 -17.01 23.64 -8.60
N MET A 377 -16.90 22.30 -8.64
CA MET A 377 -17.87 21.44 -9.31
C MET A 377 -19.25 21.50 -8.64
N ARG A 378 -19.29 21.49 -7.30
CA ARG A 378 -20.52 21.59 -6.51
C ARG A 378 -21.23 22.94 -6.73
N GLU A 379 -20.48 24.05 -6.68
CA GLU A 379 -21.00 25.40 -6.89
C GLU A 379 -21.43 25.64 -8.34
N GLY A 380 -20.75 25.00 -9.29
CA GLY A 380 -21.03 25.06 -10.72
C GLY A 380 -22.15 24.13 -11.21
N ASP A 381 -22.78 23.34 -10.33
CA ASP A 381 -23.77 22.28 -10.65
C ASP A 381 -23.25 21.29 -11.72
N LEU A 382 -21.94 20.94 -11.59
CA LEU A 382 -21.23 20.06 -12.54
C LEU A 382 -21.24 18.58 -12.10
N LEU A 383 -22.02 18.21 -11.07
CA LEU A 383 -22.10 16.85 -10.53
C LEU A 383 -23.52 16.30 -10.67
N ALA A 384 -23.65 15.05 -11.05
CA ALA A 384 -24.93 14.37 -11.15
C ALA A 384 -25.56 14.16 -9.76
N LYS A 385 -26.90 14.22 -9.70
CA LYS A 385 -27.65 14.03 -8.47
C LYS A 385 -27.88 12.55 -8.22
N LEU A 386 -27.30 12.03 -7.15
CA LEU A 386 -27.38 10.61 -6.74
C LEU A 386 -28.60 10.33 -5.84
N SER A 387 -29.42 11.32 -5.51
CA SER A 387 -30.59 11.19 -4.61
C SER A 387 -31.67 10.21 -5.13
N GLY A 388 -31.58 9.76 -6.38
CA GLY A 388 -32.44 8.70 -6.92
C GLY A 388 -32.11 7.30 -6.37
N SER A 389 -30.92 7.12 -5.78
CA SER A 389 -30.52 5.89 -5.13
C SER A 389 -30.99 5.87 -3.67
N ALA A 390 -31.86 4.92 -3.34
CA ALA A 390 -32.28 4.70 -1.96
C ALA A 390 -31.13 4.20 -1.09
N ILE A 391 -30.26 3.33 -1.63
CA ILE A 391 -29.10 2.77 -0.93
C ILE A 391 -28.15 3.88 -0.47
N LEU A 392 -27.79 4.77 -1.39
CA LEU A 392 -26.87 5.87 -1.07
C LEU A 392 -27.55 6.91 -0.15
N SER A 393 -28.81 7.20 -0.37
CA SER A 393 -29.58 8.15 0.46
C SER A 393 -29.68 7.66 1.92
N ASP A 394 -29.98 6.38 2.13
CA ASP A 394 -30.05 5.78 3.47
C ASP A 394 -28.66 5.76 4.14
N ALA A 395 -27.61 5.42 3.39
CA ALA A 395 -26.25 5.42 3.89
C ALA A 395 -25.79 6.81 4.34
N ILE A 396 -26.04 7.83 3.52
CA ILE A 396 -25.64 9.22 3.84
C ILE A 396 -26.46 9.76 5.03
N ALA A 397 -27.73 9.39 5.15
CA ALA A 397 -28.55 9.81 6.28
C ALA A 397 -28.05 9.28 7.63
N ASP A 398 -27.26 8.21 7.65
CA ASP A 398 -26.62 7.64 8.84
C ASP A 398 -25.25 8.27 9.17
N MET A 399 -24.73 9.15 8.33
CA MET A 399 -23.42 9.80 8.55
C MET A 399 -23.50 10.99 9.52
N PRO A 400 -22.37 11.46 10.09
CA PRO A 400 -22.34 12.70 10.86
C PRO A 400 -22.83 13.91 10.06
N ALA A 401 -23.55 14.83 10.73
CA ALA A 401 -24.18 15.97 10.06
C ALA A 401 -23.20 16.82 9.22
N ARG A 402 -21.97 17.07 9.73
CA ARG A 402 -20.96 17.83 8.99
C ARG A 402 -20.52 17.12 7.70
N LEU A 403 -20.49 15.79 7.71
CA LEU A 403 -20.18 15.02 6.51
C LEU A 403 -21.36 15.05 5.53
N GLN A 404 -22.61 14.92 6.03
CA GLN A 404 -23.80 15.10 5.20
C GLN A 404 -23.84 16.48 4.52
N ASP A 405 -23.53 17.56 5.26
CA ASP A 405 -23.47 18.93 4.72
C ASP A 405 -22.45 19.09 3.60
N ALA A 406 -21.34 18.33 3.65
CA ALA A 406 -20.34 18.33 2.60
C ALA A 406 -20.77 17.55 1.34
N LEU A 407 -21.56 16.47 1.51
CA LEU A 407 -21.99 15.58 0.42
C LEU A 407 -23.29 16.04 -0.26
N ILE A 408 -24.08 16.85 0.41
CA ILE A 408 -25.39 17.30 -0.05
C ILE A 408 -25.35 18.80 -0.43
N SER A 409 -25.95 19.16 -1.55
CA SER A 409 -26.17 20.55 -1.96
C SER A 409 -27.61 20.73 -2.40
N ASP A 410 -28.28 21.76 -1.90
CA ASP A 410 -29.69 22.06 -2.21
C ASP A 410 -30.65 20.85 -2.05
N GLY A 411 -30.36 20.00 -1.06
CA GLY A 411 -31.09 18.76 -0.79
C GLY A 411 -30.82 17.61 -1.77
N ALA A 412 -29.86 17.75 -2.69
CA ALA A 412 -29.44 16.72 -3.60
C ALA A 412 -28.11 16.09 -3.14
N LEU A 413 -28.04 14.78 -3.12
CA LEU A 413 -26.80 14.03 -2.90
C LEU A 413 -25.92 14.11 -4.15
N LEU A 414 -24.67 14.56 -4.01
CA LEU A 414 -23.74 14.78 -5.13
C LEU A 414 -22.56 13.81 -5.16
N ALA A 415 -22.20 13.22 -4.02
CA ALA A 415 -21.03 12.37 -3.91
C ALA A 415 -21.25 11.24 -2.88
N CYS A 416 -20.49 10.15 -3.03
CA CYS A 416 -20.49 9.04 -2.09
C CYS A 416 -19.05 8.84 -1.56
N PRO A 417 -18.79 8.82 -0.24
CA PRO A 417 -17.47 8.55 0.30
C PRO A 417 -16.96 7.16 -0.08
N VAL A 418 -15.67 7.06 -0.35
CA VAL A 418 -14.99 5.79 -0.70
C VAL A 418 -13.82 5.47 0.24
N SER A 419 -13.23 6.49 0.84
CA SER A 419 -12.21 6.34 1.88
C SER A 419 -12.30 7.47 2.89
N VAL A 420 -11.75 7.24 4.10
CA VAL A 420 -11.72 8.23 5.17
C VAL A 420 -10.51 8.02 6.06
N THR A 421 -9.82 9.12 6.37
CA THR A 421 -8.77 9.17 7.39
C THR A 421 -9.00 10.35 8.31
N ASN A 422 -8.71 10.20 9.61
CA ASN A 422 -8.96 11.24 10.60
C ASN A 422 -7.66 11.59 11.32
N ALA A 423 -6.99 12.67 10.91
CA ALA A 423 -5.73 13.09 11.50
C ALA A 423 -5.96 13.81 12.85
N CYS A 424 -5.21 13.40 13.87
CA CYS A 424 -5.31 13.97 15.21
C CYS A 424 -4.01 13.76 15.98
N GLN A 425 -3.61 14.74 16.79
CA GLN A 425 -2.48 14.62 17.69
C GLN A 425 -2.81 13.70 18.87
N LEU A 426 -1.82 12.92 19.28
CA LEU A 426 -1.81 12.12 20.50
C LEU A 426 -0.87 12.76 21.52
N LEU A 427 -1.33 12.95 22.73
CA LEU A 427 -0.47 13.43 23.83
C LEU A 427 -0.29 12.36 24.90
N ASN A 428 0.93 12.20 25.36
CA ASN A 428 1.23 11.41 26.54
C ASN A 428 0.81 12.21 27.80
N ILE A 429 -0.44 12.02 28.18
CA ILE A 429 -1.05 12.81 29.26
C ILE A 429 -0.35 12.63 30.59
N ARG A 430 0.01 11.37 30.94
CA ARG A 430 0.70 11.07 32.22
C ARG A 430 2.07 11.74 32.30
N ALA A 431 2.82 11.75 31.20
CA ALA A 431 4.11 12.41 31.13
C ALA A 431 3.97 13.94 31.23
N LEU A 432 3.02 14.51 30.50
CA LEU A 432 2.76 15.95 30.52
C LEU A 432 2.30 16.43 31.91
N GLU A 433 1.38 15.73 32.58
CA GLU A 433 0.98 16.03 33.97
C GLU A 433 2.20 16.05 34.91
N ARG A 434 3.07 15.04 34.78
CA ARG A 434 4.28 14.93 35.60
C ARG A 434 5.26 16.07 35.34
N LEU A 435 5.54 16.37 34.06
CA LEU A 435 6.53 17.39 33.68
C LEU A 435 6.00 18.81 33.90
N ALA A 436 4.74 19.06 33.61
CA ALA A 436 4.10 20.35 33.82
C ALA A 436 3.78 20.59 35.29
N GLY A 437 3.61 19.53 36.10
CA GLY A 437 3.20 19.62 37.52
C GLY A 437 1.74 20.09 37.67
N CYS A 438 0.89 19.79 36.72
CA CYS A 438 -0.53 20.14 36.69
C CYS A 438 -1.40 18.91 36.52
N SER A 439 -2.71 19.04 36.76
CA SER A 439 -3.67 17.98 36.46
C SER A 439 -4.05 17.97 34.97
N ARG A 440 -4.59 16.85 34.47
CA ARG A 440 -5.09 16.69 33.12
C ARG A 440 -6.00 17.85 32.68
N ASP A 441 -6.91 18.30 33.55
CA ASP A 441 -7.86 19.37 33.23
C ASP A 441 -7.19 20.76 33.07
N ALA A 442 -5.94 20.90 33.51
CA ALA A 442 -5.15 22.12 33.39
C ALA A 442 -4.18 22.06 32.19
N LEU A 443 -4.11 20.95 31.44
CA LEU A 443 -3.34 20.86 30.21
C LEU A 443 -3.96 21.77 29.12
N PRO A 444 -3.14 22.35 28.25
CA PRO A 444 -3.63 23.26 27.22
C PRO A 444 -4.58 22.54 26.23
N THR A 445 -5.60 23.26 25.82
CA THR A 445 -6.60 22.79 24.85
C THR A 445 -6.57 23.59 23.54
N ASP A 446 -5.63 24.54 23.44
CA ASP A 446 -5.40 25.36 22.27
C ASP A 446 -3.89 25.47 21.97
N TRP A 447 -3.57 25.84 20.73
CA TRP A 447 -2.20 25.92 20.24
C TRP A 447 -1.34 26.95 21.00
N GLY A 448 -1.92 28.11 21.34
CA GLY A 448 -1.19 29.13 22.10
C GLY A 448 -0.74 28.61 23.45
N GLY A 449 -1.67 28.02 24.20
CA GLY A 449 -1.39 27.38 25.49
C GLY A 449 -0.42 26.22 25.39
N PHE A 450 -0.47 25.46 24.29
CA PHE A 450 0.45 24.35 24.06
C PHE A 450 1.90 24.86 23.81
N PHE A 451 2.08 25.90 23.00
CA PHE A 451 3.40 26.51 22.82
C PHE A 451 3.93 27.15 24.10
N ASP A 452 3.07 27.76 24.90
CA ASP A 452 3.46 28.27 26.23
C ASP A 452 3.92 27.14 27.18
N LEU A 453 3.27 25.98 27.13
CA LEU A 453 3.71 24.78 27.85
C LEU A 453 5.07 24.29 27.36
N LEU A 454 5.29 24.17 26.06
CA LEU A 454 6.57 23.77 25.47
C LEU A 454 7.70 24.74 25.91
N LYS A 455 7.43 26.04 25.89
CA LYS A 455 8.36 27.05 26.40
C LYS A 455 8.73 26.80 27.85
N GLN A 456 7.74 26.54 28.72
CA GLN A 456 7.99 26.26 30.13
C GLN A 456 8.81 24.98 30.34
N LEU A 457 8.55 23.92 29.57
CA LEU A 457 9.32 22.68 29.63
C LEU A 457 10.76 22.88 29.15
N ALA A 458 10.95 23.62 28.06
CA ALA A 458 12.27 23.97 27.56
C ALA A 458 13.06 24.85 28.54
N ASP A 459 12.43 25.87 29.14
CA ASP A 459 13.09 26.75 30.13
C ASP A 459 13.52 26.01 31.42
N ARG A 460 12.84 24.91 31.75
CA ARG A 460 13.22 24.01 32.86
C ARG A 460 14.28 22.97 32.46
N GLY A 461 14.64 22.85 31.21
CA GLY A 461 15.54 21.81 30.67
C GLY A 461 14.99 20.41 30.81
N ALA A 462 13.66 20.26 30.73
CA ALA A 462 12.98 19.02 31.06
C ALA A 462 13.15 17.91 29.98
N LEU A 463 13.59 18.27 28.76
CA LEU A 463 13.60 17.36 27.60
C LEU A 463 15.00 17.15 27.00
N ILE A 464 15.99 17.98 27.32
CA ILE A 464 17.35 17.81 26.79
C ILE A 464 18.13 16.83 27.64
N GLY A 465 18.66 15.78 27.03
CA GLY A 465 19.46 14.77 27.74
C GLY A 465 18.66 14.01 28.78
N SER A 466 17.34 14.02 28.68
CA SER A 466 16.45 13.22 29.49
C SER A 466 16.38 11.82 28.90
N ASP A 467 16.80 10.82 29.66
CA ASP A 467 16.56 9.41 29.31
C ASP A 467 15.08 9.04 29.51
N ASP A 468 14.25 9.97 30.02
CA ASP A 468 12.87 9.70 30.40
C ASP A 468 11.86 10.02 29.29
N TYR A 469 12.04 11.13 28.52
CA TYR A 469 11.09 11.58 27.48
C TYR A 469 11.75 12.43 26.40
N CYS A 470 11.24 12.32 25.17
CA CYS A 470 11.50 13.26 24.07
C CYS A 470 10.22 13.98 23.66
N LEU A 471 10.31 15.07 22.89
CA LEU A 471 9.11 15.80 22.46
C LEU A 471 8.29 14.98 21.48
N TYR A 472 8.91 14.53 20.40
CA TYR A 472 8.26 13.72 19.35
C TYR A 472 9.11 12.50 19.00
N ASP A 473 10.26 12.72 18.40
CA ASP A 473 11.27 11.73 18.07
C ASP A 473 12.61 12.25 18.57
N GLY A 474 13.28 11.47 19.39
CA GLY A 474 14.58 11.84 19.97
C GLY A 474 15.69 12.03 18.93
N THR A 475 15.45 11.67 17.66
CA THR A 475 16.41 11.81 16.55
C THR A 475 16.20 13.08 15.73
N LEU A 476 15.07 13.80 15.89
CA LEU A 476 14.77 14.96 15.08
C LEU A 476 15.53 16.23 15.52
N PRO A 477 16.13 16.98 14.55
CA PRO A 477 16.71 18.28 14.84
C PRO A 477 15.64 19.32 15.19
N ALA A 478 16.03 20.30 15.99
CA ALA A 478 15.15 21.37 16.48
C ALA A 478 14.39 22.10 15.35
N GLY A 479 15.03 22.31 14.20
CA GLY A 479 14.41 22.91 13.02
C GLY A 479 13.27 22.08 12.46
N ALA A 480 13.48 20.77 12.33
CA ALA A 480 12.45 19.84 11.82
C ALA A 480 11.24 19.75 12.78
N LEU A 481 11.46 19.67 14.08
CA LEU A 481 10.39 19.72 15.10
C LEU A 481 9.57 21.01 15.00
N ARG A 482 10.25 22.15 14.83
CA ARG A 482 9.63 23.46 14.67
C ARG A 482 8.73 23.52 13.43
N GLU A 483 9.23 23.05 12.29
CA GLU A 483 8.49 23.02 11.02
C GLU A 483 7.29 22.07 11.09
N MET A 484 7.46 20.91 11.70
CA MET A 484 6.40 19.92 11.88
C MET A 484 5.24 20.44 12.71
N LEU A 485 5.51 20.97 13.91
CA LEU A 485 4.47 21.51 14.79
C LEU A 485 3.81 22.77 14.20
N PHE A 486 4.58 23.56 13.45
CA PHE A 486 4.00 24.68 12.69
C PHE A 486 3.01 24.19 11.62
N SER A 487 3.35 23.14 10.89
CA SER A 487 2.46 22.56 9.87
C SER A 487 1.17 22.00 10.49
N TRP A 488 1.27 21.31 11.62
CA TRP A 488 0.07 20.79 12.32
C TRP A 488 -0.84 21.94 12.80
N MET A 489 -0.26 22.97 13.41
CA MET A 489 -1.01 24.16 13.83
C MET A 489 -1.67 24.85 12.63
N LEU A 490 -1.00 24.91 11.48
CA LEU A 490 -1.55 25.52 10.29
C LEU A 490 -2.68 24.68 9.67
N GLN A 491 -2.59 23.36 9.73
CA GLN A 491 -3.70 22.46 9.36
C GLN A 491 -4.94 22.72 10.22
N ASP A 492 -4.78 22.84 11.54
CA ASP A 492 -5.88 23.16 12.45
C ASP A 492 -6.45 24.57 12.22
N CYS A 493 -5.63 25.52 11.77
CA CYS A 493 -6.08 26.83 11.32
C CYS A 493 -7.02 26.72 10.10
N PHE A 494 -6.66 25.90 9.12
CA PHE A 494 -7.51 25.67 7.96
C PHE A 494 -8.79 24.92 8.33
N LEU A 495 -8.69 23.95 9.24
CA LEU A 495 -9.83 23.23 9.77
C LEU A 495 -10.82 24.15 10.46
N TRP A 496 -10.34 25.14 11.20
CA TRP A 496 -11.15 26.19 11.82
C TRP A 496 -11.93 27.03 10.79
N LEU A 497 -11.29 27.36 9.65
CA LEU A 497 -11.93 28.06 8.53
C LEU A 497 -12.98 27.16 7.83
N ASP A 498 -12.64 25.90 7.55
CA ASP A 498 -13.55 24.94 6.89
C ASP A 498 -14.80 24.65 7.73
N ALA A 499 -14.65 24.61 9.04
CA ALA A 499 -15.76 24.44 10.00
C ALA A 499 -16.61 25.69 10.16
N LYS A 500 -16.23 26.82 9.53
CA LYS A 500 -16.86 28.13 9.69
C LYS A 500 -16.90 28.61 11.15
N GLU A 501 -15.98 28.13 11.98
CA GLU A 501 -15.76 28.64 13.34
C GLU A 501 -15.20 30.07 13.32
N GLY A 502 -14.54 30.44 12.19
CA GLY A 502 -14.07 31.78 11.91
C GLY A 502 -14.20 32.20 10.45
N THR A 503 -13.75 33.40 10.16
CA THR A 503 -13.71 33.97 8.82
C THR A 503 -12.30 34.39 8.46
N PRO A 504 -11.91 34.49 7.18
CA PRO A 504 -10.61 35.02 6.78
C PRO A 504 -10.27 36.37 7.42
N ASP A 505 -11.25 37.24 7.57
CA ASP A 505 -11.06 38.57 8.22
C ASP A 505 -10.72 38.45 9.72
N ALA A 506 -11.26 37.44 10.42
CA ALA A 506 -11.00 37.19 11.83
C ALA A 506 -9.68 36.43 12.04
N LEU A 507 -9.13 35.79 11.00
CA LEU A 507 -7.97 34.92 11.09
C LEU A 507 -6.73 35.64 11.63
N VAL A 508 -6.48 36.87 11.20
CA VAL A 508 -5.33 37.67 11.67
C VAL A 508 -5.37 37.85 13.19
N GLY A 509 -6.55 38.09 13.75
CA GLY A 509 -6.74 38.24 15.20
C GLY A 509 -6.55 36.91 15.95
N ALA A 510 -7.03 35.81 15.41
CA ALA A 510 -6.95 34.48 16.02
C ALA A 510 -5.54 33.88 15.94
N LEU A 511 -4.90 33.97 14.75
CA LEU A 511 -3.63 33.30 14.48
C LEU A 511 -2.42 34.07 15.02
N THR A 512 -2.44 35.42 15.02
CA THR A 512 -1.29 36.21 15.46
C THR A 512 -0.81 35.88 16.88
N PRO A 513 -1.65 35.76 17.90
CA PRO A 513 -1.20 35.37 19.24
C PRO A 513 -0.58 33.99 19.32
N VAL A 514 -1.12 33.03 18.55
CA VAL A 514 -0.58 31.67 18.47
C VAL A 514 0.82 31.68 17.87
N LEU A 515 1.04 32.45 16.80
CA LEU A 515 2.34 32.61 16.16
C LEU A 515 3.36 33.34 17.05
N GLU A 516 2.91 34.26 17.90
CA GLU A 516 3.76 34.91 18.90
C GLU A 516 4.20 33.90 19.97
N ALA A 517 3.30 33.06 20.46
CA ALA A 517 3.61 31.98 21.38
C ALA A 517 4.55 30.95 20.74
N PHE A 518 4.32 30.56 19.50
CA PHE A 518 5.21 29.69 18.72
C PHE A 518 6.63 30.23 18.60
N ASN A 519 6.79 31.52 18.27
CA ASN A 519 8.10 32.18 18.17
C ASN A 519 8.79 32.36 19.53
N ALA A 520 8.06 32.31 20.65
CA ALA A 520 8.62 32.40 21.98
C ALA A 520 9.19 31.06 22.48
N VAL A 521 8.96 29.95 21.80
CA VAL A 521 9.48 28.63 22.14
C VAL A 521 11.00 28.57 21.84
N PRO A 522 11.87 28.19 22.79
CA PRO A 522 13.29 28.00 22.53
C PRO A 522 13.55 26.62 21.94
N TRP A 523 13.30 26.48 20.63
CA TRP A 523 13.32 25.21 19.87
C TRP A 523 14.63 24.46 19.98
N ASP A 524 15.77 25.19 20.05
CA ASP A 524 17.11 24.65 20.25
C ASP A 524 17.28 23.85 21.55
N ARG A 525 16.28 23.91 22.45
CA ARG A 525 16.24 23.17 23.71
C ARG A 525 15.23 22.01 23.68
N LEU A 526 14.61 21.72 22.56
CA LEU A 526 13.56 20.68 22.41
C LEU A 526 13.93 19.57 21.45
N GLY A 527 14.91 19.78 20.58
CA GLY A 527 15.40 18.81 19.61
C GLY A 527 16.91 18.73 19.56
N LEU A 528 17.43 17.82 18.75
CA LEU A 528 18.86 17.67 18.56
C LEU A 528 19.48 18.92 17.89
N PRO A 529 20.77 19.23 18.14
CA PRO A 529 21.48 20.27 17.40
C PRO A 529 21.52 19.93 15.90
N GLU A 530 21.41 20.96 15.04
CA GLU A 530 21.45 20.76 13.58
C GLU A 530 22.83 20.27 13.08
N GLU A 531 23.92 20.56 13.80
CA GLU A 531 25.28 20.09 13.50
C GLU A 531 25.48 18.68 14.07
N GLY A 532 25.40 17.68 13.22
CA GLY A 532 25.70 16.27 13.58
C GLY A 532 24.56 15.29 13.39
N ALA A 533 23.41 15.74 12.96
CA ALA A 533 22.37 14.85 12.48
C ALA A 533 22.74 14.35 11.08
N ASP A 534 23.66 13.37 11.01
CA ASP A 534 23.64 12.40 9.92
C ASP A 534 22.30 11.67 10.07
N THR A 535 21.29 12.29 9.49
CA THR A 535 19.94 11.78 9.47
C THR A 535 19.93 10.53 8.61
N ALA A 536 20.24 9.42 9.18
CA ALA A 536 19.67 8.18 8.76
C ALA A 536 18.15 8.34 8.98
N TYR A 537 17.43 8.83 7.99
CA TYR A 537 15.99 8.64 7.88
C TYR A 537 15.78 7.13 7.81
N GLY A 538 15.71 6.49 8.97
CA GLY A 538 15.21 5.15 9.13
C GLY A 538 13.71 5.22 8.80
N SER A 539 13.35 4.66 7.66
CA SER A 539 11.99 4.37 7.27
C SER A 539 11.42 3.29 8.21
N GLY A 540 10.93 3.67 9.37
CA GLY A 540 10.36 2.76 10.32
C GLY A 540 9.79 3.55 11.47
N PHE A 541 8.55 4.00 11.32
CA PHE A 541 7.78 4.59 12.39
C PHE A 541 7.32 3.48 13.33
N GLU A 542 8.19 3.05 14.23
CA GLU A 542 7.70 2.42 15.44
C GLU A 542 7.45 3.54 16.46
N PRO A 543 6.21 3.70 16.94
CA PRO A 543 5.96 4.62 18.03
C PRO A 543 6.89 4.22 19.18
N ALA A 544 7.66 5.18 19.69
CA ALA A 544 8.56 4.94 20.82
C ALA A 544 7.74 4.59 22.06
N THR A 545 7.36 3.33 22.17
CA THR A 545 6.54 2.78 23.26
C THR A 545 7.36 2.51 24.52
N GLY A 546 8.66 2.87 24.50
CA GLY A 546 9.54 2.68 25.66
C GLY A 546 10.15 1.28 25.77
N ASN A 547 10.04 0.45 24.74
CA ASN A 547 10.75 -0.82 24.66
C ASN A 547 12.02 -0.61 23.82
N GLY A 548 13.10 -0.18 24.46
CA GLY A 548 14.38 0.05 23.81
C GLY A 548 15.08 1.31 24.31
N ASP A 549 16.19 1.67 23.68
CA ASP A 549 17.04 2.81 24.06
C ASP A 549 16.45 4.20 23.72
N VAL A 550 15.22 4.27 23.17
CA VAL A 550 14.56 5.53 22.77
C VAL A 550 13.53 5.94 23.83
N PRO A 551 13.61 7.15 24.40
CA PRO A 551 12.63 7.63 25.37
C PRO A 551 11.25 7.85 24.74
N PRO A 552 10.14 7.59 25.48
CA PRO A 552 8.79 7.77 24.97
C PRO A 552 8.50 9.23 24.61
N SER A 553 7.77 9.44 23.53
CA SER A 553 7.39 10.74 23.01
C SER A 553 6.31 11.42 23.87
N LEU A 554 6.33 12.76 23.94
CA LEU A 554 5.27 13.55 24.58
C LEU A 554 4.09 13.81 23.66
N ILE A 555 4.35 13.94 22.36
CA ILE A 555 3.35 14.14 21.32
C ILE A 555 3.64 13.18 20.18
N LEU A 556 2.59 12.64 19.59
CA LEU A 556 2.65 11.82 18.38
C LEU A 556 1.64 12.36 17.37
N ASP A 557 1.95 12.19 16.10
CA ASP A 557 0.94 12.22 15.07
C ASP A 557 0.15 10.91 15.11
N GLY A 558 -1.14 10.96 14.82
CA GLY A 558 -1.97 9.79 14.88
C GLY A 558 -3.23 9.91 14.06
N ALA A 559 -3.82 8.79 13.76
CA ALA A 559 -5.12 8.69 13.14
C ALA A 559 -6.16 8.25 14.17
N LEU A 560 -7.26 9.00 14.26
CA LEU A 560 -8.42 8.54 15.02
C LEU A 560 -9.14 7.49 14.19
N GLU A 561 -8.90 6.24 14.49
CA GLU A 561 -9.53 5.11 13.80
C GLU A 561 -10.56 4.42 14.67
N ILE A 562 -11.60 3.86 14.02
CA ILE A 562 -12.56 2.99 14.69
C ILE A 562 -12.01 1.56 14.79
N ALA A 563 -11.04 1.20 13.96
CA ALA A 563 -10.30 -0.04 14.08
C ALA A 563 -9.60 -0.14 15.43
N GLU A 564 -9.35 -1.35 15.87
CA GLU A 564 -8.54 -1.58 17.06
C GLU A 564 -7.10 -1.10 16.79
N MET A 565 -6.61 -0.27 17.69
CA MET A 565 -5.27 0.28 17.60
C MET A 565 -4.59 0.10 18.98
N PRO A 566 -3.46 -0.55 19.05
CA PRO A 566 -2.72 -0.73 20.29
C PRO A 566 -2.09 0.59 20.73
N LEU A 567 -2.89 1.48 21.30
CA LEU A 567 -2.41 2.71 21.93
C LEU A 567 -1.99 2.41 23.37
N PRO A 568 -0.75 2.73 23.75
CA PRO A 568 -0.36 2.68 25.16
C PRO A 568 -1.30 3.56 26.00
N GLU A 569 -1.74 3.07 27.15
CA GLU A 569 -2.71 3.72 28.04
C GLU A 569 -2.36 5.17 28.44
N CYS A 570 -1.11 5.59 28.25
CA CYS A 570 -0.66 6.95 28.55
C CYS A 570 -0.97 7.97 27.46
N TYR A 571 -1.31 7.53 26.23
CA TYR A 571 -1.63 8.41 25.12
C TYR A 571 -3.13 8.62 24.97
N GLU A 572 -3.51 9.86 24.72
CA GLU A 572 -4.90 10.23 24.42
C GLU A 572 -4.96 11.10 23.16
N PHE A 573 -6.03 10.97 22.38
CA PHE A 573 -6.34 11.92 21.30
C PHE A 573 -6.64 13.28 21.88
N TRP A 574 -5.81 14.27 21.53
CA TRP A 574 -5.83 15.60 22.12
C TRP A 574 -5.86 16.70 21.06
N PRO A 575 -6.95 16.83 20.29
CA PRO A 575 -7.04 17.89 19.30
C PRO A 575 -6.94 19.26 20.00
N LEU A 576 -6.21 20.19 19.39
CA LEU A 576 -6.02 21.54 19.88
C LEU A 576 -6.90 22.51 19.08
N SER A 577 -7.51 23.50 19.73
CA SER A 577 -8.21 24.57 19.04
C SER A 577 -7.24 25.68 18.64
N LEU A 578 -7.62 26.49 17.64
CA LEU A 578 -6.87 27.69 17.27
C LEU A 578 -6.94 28.76 18.36
N GLU A 579 -8.11 28.94 18.94
CA GLU A 579 -8.38 29.96 19.96
C GLU A 579 -8.70 29.33 21.32
N PRO A 580 -8.35 29.98 22.44
CA PRO A 580 -8.72 29.52 23.78
C PRO A 580 -10.25 29.32 23.91
N GLY A 581 -10.66 28.11 24.27
CA GLY A 581 -12.07 27.73 24.40
C GLY A 581 -12.80 27.54 23.08
N GLY A 582 -12.10 27.59 21.94
CA GLY A 582 -12.63 27.29 20.62
C GLY A 582 -12.94 25.81 20.39
N ALA A 583 -13.53 25.49 19.25
CA ALA A 583 -13.83 24.13 18.85
C ALA A 583 -12.51 23.33 18.66
N ARG A 584 -12.44 22.17 19.30
CA ARG A 584 -11.34 21.22 19.17
C ARG A 584 -11.71 20.22 18.08
N LEU A 585 -11.33 20.53 16.84
CA LEU A 585 -11.70 19.78 15.66
C LEU A 585 -10.67 18.68 15.36
N ILE A 586 -11.10 17.68 14.62
CA ILE A 586 -10.27 16.60 14.10
C ILE A 586 -10.46 16.60 12.57
N ALA A 587 -9.35 16.68 11.86
CA ALA A 587 -9.38 16.67 10.40
C ALA A 587 -9.90 15.32 9.88
N GLN A 588 -10.95 15.36 9.06
CA GLN A 588 -11.51 14.20 8.39
C GLN A 588 -11.27 14.36 6.89
N ASN A 589 -10.23 13.67 6.38
CA ASN A 589 -9.94 13.63 4.96
C ASN A 589 -10.78 12.51 4.34
N VAL A 590 -11.59 12.86 3.34
CA VAL A 590 -12.53 11.94 2.70
C VAL A 590 -12.33 12.03 1.20
N SER A 591 -12.04 10.89 0.56
CA SER A 591 -12.20 10.77 -0.88
C SER A 591 -13.62 10.33 -1.19
N ALA A 592 -14.24 10.95 -2.17
CA ALA A 592 -15.62 10.69 -2.55
C ALA A 592 -15.75 10.55 -4.07
N ILE A 593 -16.57 9.60 -4.51
CA ILE A 593 -16.85 9.40 -5.92
C ILE A 593 -18.07 10.22 -6.33
N CYS A 594 -17.92 10.93 -7.44
CA CYS A 594 -18.94 11.76 -8.09
C CYS A 594 -19.26 11.22 -9.48
N VAL A 595 -20.43 11.51 -10.01
CA VAL A 595 -20.85 11.10 -11.36
C VAL A 595 -20.94 12.32 -12.28
N ASN A 596 -20.43 12.19 -13.50
CA ASN A 596 -20.53 13.20 -14.54
C ASN A 596 -21.98 13.29 -15.06
N PRO A 597 -22.66 14.44 -14.94
CA PRO A 597 -24.06 14.58 -15.35
C PRO A 597 -24.26 14.46 -16.86
N ASP A 598 -23.24 14.76 -17.65
CA ASP A 598 -23.27 14.73 -19.12
C ASP A 598 -22.85 13.37 -19.69
N SER A 599 -22.51 12.39 -18.83
CA SER A 599 -22.17 11.04 -19.26
C SER A 599 -23.39 10.36 -19.94
N PRO A 600 -23.17 9.67 -21.07
CA PRO A 600 -24.21 8.81 -21.66
C PRO A 600 -24.56 7.62 -20.76
N HIS A 601 -23.78 7.35 -19.71
CA HIS A 601 -23.88 6.19 -18.82
C HIS A 601 -24.20 6.55 -17.37
N VAL A 602 -24.84 7.69 -17.08
CA VAL A 602 -25.15 8.16 -15.70
C VAL A 602 -25.80 7.08 -14.85
N GLN A 603 -26.73 6.29 -15.39
CA GLN A 603 -27.38 5.23 -14.62
C GLN A 603 -26.41 4.10 -14.25
N ALA A 604 -25.54 3.71 -15.18
CA ALA A 604 -24.54 2.68 -14.92
C ALA A 604 -23.45 3.18 -13.94
N ALA A 605 -23.04 4.45 -14.07
CA ALA A 605 -22.10 5.08 -13.13
C ALA A 605 -22.73 5.16 -11.73
N THR A 606 -24.02 5.51 -11.60
CA THR A 606 -24.73 5.49 -10.31
C THR A 606 -24.78 4.06 -9.73
N ALA A 607 -25.08 3.06 -10.54
CA ALA A 607 -25.09 1.67 -10.10
C ALA A 607 -23.70 1.19 -9.68
N PHE A 608 -22.64 1.67 -10.35
CA PHE A 608 -21.27 1.43 -9.92
C PHE A 608 -20.95 2.06 -8.56
N VAL A 609 -21.40 3.30 -8.33
CA VAL A 609 -21.24 3.97 -7.02
C VAL A 609 -21.99 3.20 -5.90
N GLU A 610 -23.21 2.70 -6.17
CA GLU A 610 -23.92 1.83 -5.23
C GLU A 610 -23.17 0.54 -4.93
N TYR A 611 -22.60 -0.08 -5.96
CA TYR A 611 -21.79 -1.28 -5.83
C TYR A 611 -20.52 -1.01 -5.00
N LEU A 612 -19.81 0.07 -5.32
CA LEU A 612 -18.62 0.50 -4.60
C LEU A 612 -18.91 0.74 -3.12
N TRP A 613 -20.01 1.44 -2.80
CA TRP A 613 -20.45 1.63 -1.42
C TRP A 613 -20.65 0.28 -0.69
N ASN A 614 -21.31 -0.66 -1.34
CA ASN A 614 -21.56 -1.98 -0.76
C ASN A 614 -20.28 -2.84 -0.62
N SER A 615 -19.25 -2.53 -1.39
CA SER A 615 -17.94 -3.21 -1.37
C SER A 615 -16.97 -2.61 -0.36
N LEU A 616 -17.28 -1.47 0.28
CA LEU A 616 -16.44 -0.90 1.32
C LEU A 616 -16.30 -1.88 2.49
N ASP A 617 -15.10 -1.98 3.03
CA ASP A 617 -14.81 -2.79 4.20
C ASP A 617 -15.56 -2.31 5.46
N ALA A 618 -15.56 -3.15 6.49
CA ALA A 618 -16.29 -2.89 7.72
C ALA A 618 -15.74 -1.68 8.49
N VAL A 619 -14.43 -1.44 8.45
CA VAL A 619 -13.77 -0.32 9.14
C VAL A 619 -14.15 0.99 8.49
N THR A 620 -14.03 1.08 7.17
CA THR A 620 -14.41 2.27 6.40
C THR A 620 -15.90 2.61 6.61
N ARG A 621 -16.79 1.64 6.48
CA ARG A 621 -18.22 1.85 6.71
C ARG A 621 -18.53 2.27 8.15
N ALA A 622 -17.92 1.62 9.15
CA ALA A 622 -18.13 1.98 10.54
C ALA A 622 -17.57 3.36 10.88
N SER A 623 -16.49 3.78 10.23
CA SER A 623 -15.94 5.14 10.38
C SER A 623 -16.90 6.22 9.83
N LEU A 624 -17.64 5.90 8.78
CA LEU A 624 -18.56 6.82 8.13
C LEU A 624 -19.97 6.81 8.76
N CYS A 625 -20.50 5.64 9.15
CA CYS A 625 -21.88 5.45 9.59
C CYS A 625 -22.02 5.44 11.11
N GLN A 626 -22.94 6.23 11.66
CA GLN A 626 -23.14 6.37 13.12
C GLN A 626 -23.84 5.15 13.76
N SER A 627 -24.66 4.42 13.02
CA SER A 627 -25.36 3.23 13.51
C SER A 627 -24.49 1.98 13.58
N MET A 628 -23.35 1.95 12.90
CA MET A 628 -22.45 0.81 12.87
C MET A 628 -21.55 0.77 14.11
N ASN A 629 -22.09 0.25 15.20
CA ASN A 629 -21.43 0.21 16.51
C ASN A 629 -21.16 -1.23 17.01
N ALA A 630 -21.49 -2.24 16.21
CA ALA A 630 -21.23 -3.63 16.57
C ALA A 630 -19.72 -3.93 16.44
N PRO A 631 -19.12 -4.62 17.42
CA PRO A 631 -17.76 -5.13 17.29
C PRO A 631 -17.63 -6.05 16.07
N VAL A 632 -16.48 -6.00 15.43
CA VAL A 632 -16.14 -6.84 14.26
C VAL A 632 -14.92 -7.68 14.62
N LEU A 633 -15.04 -8.99 14.46
CA LEU A 633 -13.91 -9.89 14.64
C LEU A 633 -12.90 -9.69 13.50
N ASN A 634 -11.64 -9.84 13.81
CA ASN A 634 -10.60 -9.97 12.82
C ASN A 634 -10.79 -11.29 12.05
N PRO A 635 -11.07 -11.27 10.74
CA PRO A 635 -11.33 -12.49 9.96
C PRO A 635 -10.13 -13.43 9.92
N ASP A 636 -8.91 -12.89 9.99
CA ASP A 636 -7.67 -13.64 9.83
C ASP A 636 -7.10 -14.13 11.16
N TYR A 637 -7.73 -13.74 12.29
CA TYR A 637 -7.21 -14.00 13.64
C TYR A 637 -6.84 -15.46 13.91
N ASP A 638 -7.73 -16.39 13.56
CA ASP A 638 -7.53 -17.81 13.89
C ASP A 638 -6.42 -18.41 13.00
N ASP A 639 -6.33 -18.00 11.74
CA ASP A 639 -5.32 -18.48 10.77
C ASP A 639 -3.94 -17.92 11.11
N ASP A 640 -3.85 -16.63 11.38
CA ASP A 640 -2.61 -15.98 11.80
C ASP A 640 -2.11 -16.55 13.14
N LEU A 641 -3.02 -16.73 14.10
CA LEU A 641 -2.66 -17.32 15.38
C LEU A 641 -2.11 -18.75 15.21
N ALA A 642 -2.72 -19.54 14.34
CA ALA A 642 -2.25 -20.89 14.04
C ALA A 642 -0.86 -20.85 13.37
N TYR A 643 -0.63 -19.93 12.43
CA TYR A 643 0.65 -19.74 11.79
C TYR A 643 1.75 -19.33 12.77
N LEU A 644 1.48 -18.35 13.64
CA LEU A 644 2.44 -17.90 14.66
C LEU A 644 2.77 -19.03 15.67
N GLN A 645 1.78 -19.82 16.07
CA GLN A 645 2.00 -20.98 16.94
C GLN A 645 2.87 -22.04 16.27
N GLN A 646 2.61 -22.32 14.98
CA GLN A 646 3.43 -23.26 14.21
C GLN A 646 4.87 -22.76 14.07
N SER A 647 5.06 -21.46 13.84
CA SER A 647 6.39 -20.85 13.77
C SER A 647 7.16 -20.98 15.09
N ALA A 648 6.48 -20.77 16.23
CA ALA A 648 7.09 -20.97 17.54
C ALA A 648 7.47 -22.44 17.81
N ASP A 649 6.64 -23.37 17.35
CA ASP A 649 6.93 -24.81 17.47
C ASP A 649 8.11 -25.23 16.61
N LEU A 650 8.27 -24.66 15.41
CA LEU A 650 9.44 -24.87 14.55
C LEU A 650 10.72 -24.33 15.21
N LEU A 651 10.70 -23.09 15.72
CA LEU A 651 11.85 -22.53 16.45
C LEU A 651 12.25 -23.36 17.66
N ARG A 652 11.28 -23.94 18.42
CA ARG A 652 11.59 -24.86 19.51
C ARG A 652 12.27 -26.14 19.02
N GLN A 653 11.83 -26.71 17.90
CA GLN A 653 12.45 -27.89 17.30
C GLN A 653 13.87 -27.57 16.82
N ASP A 654 14.08 -26.43 16.20
CA ASP A 654 15.40 -26.00 15.73
C ASP A 654 16.35 -25.73 16.91
N MET A 655 15.84 -25.12 17.99
CA MET A 655 16.59 -24.91 19.23
C MET A 655 17.01 -26.24 19.88
N ASP A 656 16.13 -27.27 19.86
CA ASP A 656 16.44 -28.61 20.37
C ASP A 656 17.47 -29.32 19.48
N ALA A 657 17.44 -29.07 18.17
CA ALA A 657 18.38 -29.63 17.19
C ALA A 657 19.72 -28.89 17.13
N ALA A 658 19.81 -27.66 17.67
CA ALA A 658 20.99 -26.81 17.62
C ALA A 658 22.23 -27.46 18.20
N GLN A 659 23.32 -27.48 17.42
CA GLN A 659 24.56 -28.18 17.77
C GLN A 659 25.52 -27.32 18.60
N SER A 660 25.35 -25.99 18.58
CA SER A 660 26.20 -25.07 19.33
C SER A 660 25.42 -24.32 20.42
N ALA A 661 26.13 -23.89 21.48
CA ALA A 661 25.54 -23.09 22.52
C ALA A 661 25.17 -21.66 22.05
N GLY A 662 25.92 -21.13 21.06
CA GLY A 662 25.65 -19.81 20.46
C GLY A 662 24.37 -19.82 19.63
N GLU A 663 24.24 -20.80 18.74
CA GLU A 663 23.05 -21.01 17.92
C GLU A 663 21.79 -21.21 18.78
N ARG A 664 21.89 -22.05 19.82
CA ARG A 664 20.77 -22.26 20.78
C ARG A 664 20.40 -20.96 21.51
N ALA A 665 21.37 -20.12 21.84
CA ALA A 665 21.11 -18.85 22.50
C ALA A 665 20.41 -17.85 21.55
N GLN A 666 20.80 -17.81 20.28
CA GLN A 666 20.16 -16.98 19.26
C GLN A 666 18.71 -17.44 19.01
N LEU A 667 18.50 -18.71 18.70
CA LEU A 667 17.16 -19.27 18.50
C LEU A 667 16.26 -19.09 19.74
N GLY A 668 16.88 -19.17 20.94
CA GLY A 668 16.17 -18.91 22.20
C GLY A 668 15.72 -17.45 22.35
N ALA A 669 16.50 -16.50 21.87
CA ALA A 669 16.09 -15.08 21.84
C ALA A 669 14.98 -14.85 20.81
N GLU A 670 15.13 -15.38 19.59
CA GLU A 670 14.09 -15.31 18.54
C GLU A 670 12.76 -15.94 19.00
N LEU A 671 12.83 -17.10 19.69
CA LEU A 671 11.64 -17.72 20.25
C LEU A 671 10.99 -16.87 21.33
N ALA A 672 11.77 -16.25 22.22
CA ALA A 672 11.25 -15.40 23.27
C ALA A 672 10.55 -14.16 22.70
N ASP A 673 11.10 -13.54 21.66
CA ASP A 673 10.49 -12.41 20.95
C ASP A 673 9.18 -12.84 20.27
N LEU A 674 9.18 -13.98 19.59
CA LEU A 674 7.97 -14.52 18.96
C LEU A 674 6.89 -14.92 19.98
N GLU A 675 7.26 -15.49 21.12
CA GLU A 675 6.30 -15.82 22.21
C GLU A 675 5.70 -14.53 22.81
N ALA A 676 6.50 -13.48 22.99
CA ALA A 676 6.01 -12.19 23.45
C ALA A 676 5.05 -11.56 22.42
N TYR A 677 5.37 -11.64 21.13
CA TYR A 677 4.47 -11.20 20.06
C TYR A 677 3.18 -12.04 20.00
N LEU A 678 3.27 -13.35 20.18
CA LEU A 678 2.11 -14.26 20.25
C LEU A 678 1.16 -13.90 21.40
N ASP A 679 1.70 -13.54 22.55
CA ASP A 679 0.88 -13.16 23.70
C ASP A 679 0.21 -11.82 23.48
N ASP A 680 0.91 -10.84 22.88
CA ASP A 680 0.33 -9.57 22.45
C ASP A 680 -0.74 -9.77 21.37
N TYR A 681 -0.48 -10.61 20.36
CA TYR A 681 -1.43 -10.93 19.30
C TYR A 681 -2.72 -11.56 19.87
N ARG A 682 -2.62 -12.50 20.80
CA ARG A 682 -3.78 -13.11 21.46
C ARG A 682 -4.64 -12.11 22.21
N GLU A 683 -4.02 -11.13 22.84
CA GLU A 683 -4.71 -10.12 23.64
C GLU A 683 -5.34 -9.03 22.76
N ASN A 684 -4.63 -8.58 21.73
CA ASN A 684 -4.95 -7.34 21.01
C ASN A 684 -5.51 -7.55 19.60
N ALA A 685 -5.17 -8.64 18.88
CA ALA A 685 -5.51 -8.81 17.47
C ALA A 685 -6.87 -9.47 17.20
N ARG A 686 -7.57 -9.92 18.22
CA ARG A 686 -8.85 -10.66 18.07
C ARG A 686 -9.94 -9.83 17.39
N TRP A 687 -9.92 -8.54 17.58
CA TRP A 687 -10.94 -7.64 17.08
C TRP A 687 -10.36 -6.70 16.02
N LEU A 688 -11.00 -6.68 14.87
CA LEU A 688 -10.78 -5.60 13.89
C LEU A 688 -11.40 -4.29 14.40
N ILE A 689 -12.59 -4.39 15.02
CA ILE A 689 -13.26 -3.28 15.70
C ILE A 689 -13.77 -3.82 17.04
N SER A 690 -13.26 -3.30 18.16
CA SER A 690 -13.71 -3.68 19.50
C SER A 690 -14.80 -2.74 20.04
N GLU A 691 -15.47 -3.12 21.14
CA GLU A 691 -16.38 -2.21 21.86
C GLU A 691 -15.64 -0.97 22.37
N ALA A 692 -14.39 -1.13 22.80
CA ALA A 692 -13.57 -0.04 23.32
C ALA A 692 -13.17 0.94 22.21
N SER A 693 -12.78 0.44 21.02
CA SER A 693 -12.42 1.28 19.88
C SER A 693 -13.64 2.04 19.35
N VAL A 694 -14.82 1.41 19.27
CA VAL A 694 -16.08 2.09 18.96
C VAL A 694 -16.37 3.21 19.95
N ALA A 695 -16.28 2.93 21.26
CA ALA A 695 -16.57 3.94 22.30
C ALA A 695 -15.57 5.11 22.20
N ARG A 696 -14.29 4.83 21.99
CA ARG A 696 -13.24 5.84 21.79
C ARG A 696 -13.52 6.71 20.57
N TYR A 697 -13.82 6.11 19.43
CA TYR A 697 -14.13 6.81 18.19
C TYR A 697 -15.37 7.69 18.32
N ARG A 698 -16.48 7.12 18.84
CA ARG A 698 -17.75 7.84 18.97
C ARG A 698 -17.69 9.00 19.97
N ALA A 699 -16.86 8.92 20.98
CA ALA A 699 -16.61 10.03 21.91
C ALA A 699 -16.02 11.28 21.20
N GLN A 700 -15.36 11.09 20.07
CA GLN A 700 -14.75 12.16 19.27
C GLN A 700 -15.54 12.51 18.01
N ALA A 701 -16.55 11.72 17.64
CA ALA A 701 -17.24 11.83 16.34
C ALA A 701 -17.83 13.24 16.05
N ASN A 702 -18.27 13.97 17.07
CA ASN A 702 -18.78 15.32 16.93
C ASN A 702 -17.69 16.38 16.64
N ARG A 703 -16.41 16.01 16.73
CA ARG A 703 -15.26 16.85 16.43
C ARG A 703 -14.74 16.64 15.01
N LEU A 704 -15.15 15.58 14.33
CA LEU A 704 -14.77 15.29 12.97
C LEU A 704 -15.27 16.40 12.03
N GLN A 705 -14.35 16.94 11.25
CA GLN A 705 -14.63 17.99 10.28
C GLN A 705 -14.08 17.59 8.92
N PRO A 706 -14.94 17.33 7.92
CA PRO A 706 -14.49 17.10 6.56
C PRO A 706 -13.67 18.26 6.03
N THR A 707 -12.47 17.97 5.55
CA THR A 707 -11.52 18.97 5.05
C THR A 707 -10.70 18.39 3.90
N ALA A 708 -10.10 19.28 3.13
CA ALA A 708 -9.01 18.97 2.21
C ALA A 708 -7.85 19.93 2.55
N SER A 709 -7.22 19.68 3.68
CA SER A 709 -6.20 20.58 4.25
C SER A 709 -5.04 20.87 3.30
N ASP A 710 -4.69 19.96 2.41
CA ASP A 710 -3.69 20.15 1.37
C ASP A 710 -4.10 21.15 0.29
N ALA A 711 -5.39 21.35 0.03
CA ALA A 711 -5.87 22.40 -0.86
C ALA A 711 -5.56 23.83 -0.36
N TRP A 712 -5.25 23.95 0.94
CA TRP A 712 -4.88 25.23 1.55
C TRP A 712 -3.41 25.58 1.41
N PHE A 713 -2.54 24.59 1.16
CA PHE A 713 -1.11 24.79 0.97
C PHE A 713 -0.77 25.26 -0.45
N THR A 714 -1.37 26.40 -0.84
CA THR A 714 -1.04 27.04 -2.11
C THR A 714 0.42 27.52 -2.11
N ASP A 715 1.00 27.77 -3.30
CA ASP A 715 2.35 28.36 -3.42
C ASP A 715 2.50 29.65 -2.60
N ALA A 716 1.43 30.44 -2.50
CA ALA A 716 1.41 31.68 -1.70
C ALA A 716 1.55 31.40 -0.20
N VAL A 717 0.80 30.41 0.32
CA VAL A 717 0.89 30.00 1.73
C VAL A 717 2.25 29.36 2.02
N ALA A 718 2.73 28.48 1.16
CA ALA A 718 4.04 27.84 1.30
C ALA A 718 5.18 28.88 1.27
N GLY A 719 5.10 29.87 0.38
CA GLY A 719 6.05 30.98 0.33
C GLY A 719 6.04 31.82 1.61
N ALA A 720 4.86 32.19 2.09
CA ALA A 720 4.71 32.94 3.35
C ALA A 720 5.21 32.15 4.57
N MET A 721 4.94 30.84 4.61
CA MET A 721 5.45 29.93 5.65
C MET A 721 6.98 29.93 5.68
N PHE A 722 7.61 29.77 4.53
CA PHE A 722 9.07 29.82 4.42
C PHE A 722 9.64 31.16 4.91
N GLU A 723 9.06 32.30 4.50
CA GLU A 723 9.48 33.63 4.93
C GLU A 723 9.28 33.84 6.45
N PHE A 724 8.18 33.33 7.00
CA PHE A 724 7.92 33.43 8.44
C PHE A 724 8.89 32.57 9.26
N LEU A 725 9.11 31.32 8.90
CA LEU A 725 10.03 30.41 9.60
C LEU A 725 11.49 30.92 9.55
N ASN A 726 11.86 31.67 8.49
CA ASN A 726 13.15 32.33 8.37
C ASN A 726 13.20 33.74 9.01
N GLY A 727 12.15 34.17 9.69
CA GLY A 727 12.10 35.46 10.40
C GLY A 727 11.99 36.69 9.46
N GLN A 728 11.59 36.47 8.21
CA GLN A 728 11.41 37.53 7.19
C GLN A 728 10.01 38.15 7.27
N LEU A 729 9.03 37.41 7.78
CA LEU A 729 7.69 37.90 8.08
C LEU A 729 7.44 37.96 9.58
N THR A 730 6.66 38.96 10.01
CA THR A 730 6.12 39.02 11.38
C THR A 730 4.91 38.07 11.52
N SER A 731 4.54 37.72 12.76
CA SER A 731 3.35 36.91 13.04
C SER A 731 2.08 37.49 12.39
N ALA A 732 1.85 38.79 12.52
CA ALA A 732 0.73 39.47 11.88
C ALA A 732 0.86 39.50 10.35
N GLY A 733 2.08 39.63 9.81
CA GLY A 733 2.34 39.59 8.37
C GLY A 733 2.03 38.23 7.76
N PHE A 734 2.43 37.14 8.43
CA PHE A 734 2.10 35.78 8.02
C PHE A 734 0.58 35.52 8.08
N ALA A 735 -0.05 35.85 9.22
CA ALA A 735 -1.50 35.69 9.38
C ALA A 735 -2.30 36.43 8.31
N LEU A 736 -1.84 37.65 7.93
CA LEU A 736 -2.43 38.42 6.84
C LEU A 736 -2.22 37.71 5.48
N ALA A 737 -1.02 37.21 5.20
CA ALA A 737 -0.73 36.50 3.96
C ALA A 737 -1.61 35.26 3.80
N VAL A 738 -1.77 34.46 4.86
CA VAL A 738 -2.68 33.30 4.86
C VAL A 738 -4.14 33.72 4.65
N SER A 739 -4.59 34.81 5.28
CA SER A 739 -5.97 35.30 5.12
C SER A 739 -6.25 35.81 3.70
N GLN A 740 -5.26 36.26 2.98
CA GLN A 740 -5.37 36.78 1.59
C GLN A 740 -5.16 35.71 0.51
N ALA A 741 -4.63 34.55 0.89
CA ALA A 741 -4.38 33.47 -0.06
C ALA A 741 -5.68 32.74 -0.48
N ARG A 742 -6.81 33.18 0.00
CA ARG A 742 -8.15 32.63 -0.25
C ARG A 742 -9.00 33.49 -1.19
#